data_3c78f8fdebe07eaa193d189e26851d8c
#
_entry.id   3c78f8fdebe07eaa193d189e26851d8c
#
_cell.length_a   1.000
_cell.length_b   1.000
_cell.length_c   1.000
_cell.angle_alpha   90.00
_cell.angle_beta   90.00
_cell.angle_gamma   90.00
#
_symmetry.space_group_name_H-M   'P 1'
#
loop_
_entity.id
_entity.type
_entity.pdbx_description
1 polymer ?
#
loop_
_entity_poly.entity_id
_entity_poly.type
_entity_poly.pdbx_seq_one_letter_code
_entity_poly.pdbx_strand_id
1 'polypeptide(L)'
;MFARHERRGGRGGRGSGRGSGWNRGGQGRGGRPGSSFPAGLRGKEIGLYFARRGRARKEWAAAHQKVAVSIDPESQQDLQQIIHSISLEEGPSHERLDSINAVAVEYLSSAPTRLGTRGVGGELKLERNAALDEKLYQSLEAKAQSREYQSMLDFRKKLPAYTMREQIIEVIESNRVVVISGETGSGKTTQVPQFILDSYIQKGMGSLCKVICTQPRRISAISVAERVAAERAEQCGDSAGYHIRLECRAPRDRGSILFCTTGILLQQLQGDPYIMGASHIILDEVHERDLQTDFLSIILKDLLAVRPDLRVILMSATINAELFSDYFGNCPRLEIPGIAFPVEVAYLEDVLEQIGYRGNSVYSRNAGIHWKDRKKFESMIQDAMPFIRSLEGKYSHRTLDTLSEWNELCIDLDLVHALISEICTKKPEGAILVFLPGWEQISELNKRLKADSGLRGSSLIIPLHSMMPTVNQRQVFDRPPSGVRKIVLATNIAETSITINDVVYVIDCGKIKMSNFDVDKNLATLDAEWVSMANAQQRKGRAGRVQPGVCYRLYTSWRESQLEAYQLPEMLRTRLETLILKIKILKLGSAEAFLQKAINPPSSEALHLSLQFLITLKALNEDETLTPLGYHLAKLPLDPQTGKMIIMASIFSCLDPILTVAASLSFKDAFMVPLGKERLVDEAKKRFAGNTKSDHIMLVNVFSQWEEAVKKRDGNEFCYANYLSWNTLKMLSNMRQQFAEYLHELNFIGSQDIKAREYNQNSDNLKVLQAVICSGLYPNVAKGQFKNKRLVRCSTKTDAKAALHPKSVNVSQCGFDTQWFVYYTKIRSTKTFLHDVTPVYPIPLLLFGGFFRHSGDTITLDDWITLQCDDNLAELIKDLRQEFDRILERKIGAPGILAGTISANQRRLLAAIIKVLSTETAFVPEMPDNAFDEDDMDVQVIDET
;
A
#
# COMPACT_ATOMS: atom_id res chain seq x y z
N MET A 1 -30.23 -33.17 24.94
CA MET A 1 -30.18 -34.46 25.67
C MET A 1 -28.85 -34.48 26.37
N PHE A 2 -28.88 -34.32 27.70
CA PHE A 2 -28.23 -35.05 28.81
C PHE A 2 -26.69 -35.22 28.67
N ALA A 3 -25.85 -35.08 29.69
CA ALA A 3 -26.01 -34.69 31.10
C ALA A 3 -24.60 -34.44 31.68
N ARG A 4 -24.62 -33.64 32.75
CA ARG A 4 -23.60 -33.46 33.79
C ARG A 4 -22.99 -34.76 34.33
N HIS A 5 -21.72 -34.68 34.79
CA HIS A 5 -21.39 -35.19 36.11
C HIS A 5 -20.17 -34.51 36.73
N GLU A 6 -20.40 -33.98 37.94
CA GLU A 6 -19.42 -33.60 38.98
C GLU A 6 -18.85 -34.82 39.68
N ARG A 7 -17.69 -34.66 40.33
CA ARG A 7 -17.30 -34.95 41.75
C ARG A 7 -15.78 -34.91 41.90
N ARG A 8 -15.30 -34.02 42.75
CA ARG A 8 -14.91 -34.14 44.16
C ARG A 8 -13.89 -35.23 44.46
N GLY A 9 -12.68 -34.87 44.90
CA GLY A 9 -12.31 -34.80 46.33
C GLY A 9 -11.00 -35.49 46.60
N GLY A 10 -10.19 -35.00 47.48
CA GLY A 10 -9.24 -35.81 48.18
C GLY A 10 -7.93 -35.12 48.64
N ARG A 11 -7.93 -34.79 49.88
CA ARG A 11 -6.89 -34.33 50.79
C ARG A 11 -5.72 -35.29 50.92
N GLY A 12 -4.50 -34.73 51.21
CA GLY A 12 -3.69 -35.29 52.28
C GLY A 12 -2.20 -35.37 51.98
N GLY A 13 -1.42 -34.86 52.89
CA GLY A 13 -0.12 -35.45 53.20
C GLY A 13 1.02 -34.45 53.51
N ARG A 14 1.21 -34.25 54.78
CA ARG A 14 2.38 -33.58 55.42
C ARG A 14 3.67 -34.38 55.23
N GLY A 15 4.80 -33.69 55.09
CA GLY A 15 6.10 -34.26 55.23
C GLY A 15 7.14 -33.18 55.56
N SER A 16 7.54 -33.12 56.80
CA SER A 16 8.60 -32.28 57.39
C SER A 16 9.99 -32.86 57.06
N GLY A 17 10.94 -31.99 56.80
CA GLY A 17 12.35 -32.37 56.72
C GLY A 17 13.29 -31.19 56.98
N ARG A 18 13.91 -31.14 58.15
CA ARG A 18 14.97 -30.23 58.60
C ARG A 18 16.29 -30.57 57.90
N GLY A 19 17.17 -29.56 57.73
CA GLY A 19 18.62 -29.77 57.54
C GLY A 19 19.33 -28.50 57.11
N SER A 20 19.81 -27.78 58.08
CA SER A 20 21.16 -27.19 58.31
C SER A 20 22.00 -26.70 57.16
N GLY A 21 22.28 -25.45 57.14
CA GLY A 21 23.37 -24.57 57.08
C GLY A 21 24.68 -24.98 56.47
N TRP A 22 25.15 -24.02 55.67
CA TRP A 22 26.63 -23.71 55.58
C TRP A 22 26.79 -22.30 54.97
N ASN A 23 27.44 -21.50 55.72
CA ASN A 23 27.94 -20.17 55.44
C ASN A 23 29.22 -20.29 54.63
N ARG A 24 29.39 -19.59 53.49
CA ARG A 24 30.70 -19.15 53.00
C ARG A 24 30.51 -17.92 52.12
N GLY A 25 31.20 -16.86 52.51
CA GLY A 25 31.29 -15.59 51.86
C GLY A 25 32.11 -15.67 50.54
N GLY A 26 31.78 -14.75 49.62
CA GLY A 26 32.51 -14.53 48.37
C GLY A 26 32.05 -13.22 47.76
N GLN A 27 33.01 -12.33 47.63
CA GLN A 27 32.98 -10.95 47.22
C GLN A 27 32.29 -10.67 45.88
N GLY A 28 31.74 -9.49 45.81
CA GLY A 28 31.03 -8.76 44.85
C GLY A 28 31.30 -8.86 43.37
N ARG A 29 30.26 -8.76 42.61
CA ARG A 29 30.18 -8.12 41.26
C ARG A 29 28.81 -7.53 41.04
N GLY A 30 28.82 -6.26 40.58
CA GLY A 30 27.82 -5.35 40.11
C GLY A 30 26.35 -5.80 40.08
N GLY A 31 25.56 -5.26 41.01
CA GLY A 31 24.14 -5.47 41.04
C GLY A 31 23.44 -4.70 39.95
N ARG A 32 22.54 -5.35 39.21
CA ARG A 32 21.51 -4.70 38.45
C ARG A 32 20.63 -3.89 39.41
N PRO A 33 20.11 -2.70 39.06
CA PRO A 33 19.18 -1.95 39.88
C PRO A 33 17.86 -2.73 39.98
N GLY A 34 17.63 -3.32 41.11
CA GLY A 34 16.38 -4.06 41.40
C GLY A 34 15.22 -3.12 41.70
N SER A 35 14.04 -3.58 41.37
CA SER A 35 12.74 -2.96 41.68
C SER A 35 12.69 -2.39 43.10
N SER A 36 12.65 -1.05 43.23
CA SER A 36 12.64 -0.35 44.51
C SER A 36 11.28 -0.43 45.18
N PHE A 37 11.07 -1.41 46.02
CA PHE A 37 10.03 -1.36 47.02
C PHE A 37 10.68 -0.93 48.37
N PRO A 38 9.92 -0.26 49.27
CA PRO A 38 10.47 0.19 50.55
C PRO A 38 11.10 -0.95 51.33
N ALA A 39 12.30 -0.72 51.83
CA ALA A 39 13.01 -1.69 52.64
C ALA A 39 12.18 -2.05 53.90
N GLY A 40 11.88 -3.35 54.09
CA GLY A 40 11.12 -3.85 55.23
C GLY A 40 9.87 -4.68 54.94
N LEU A 41 9.33 -4.65 53.68
CA LEU A 41 8.16 -5.43 53.32
C LEU A 41 8.54 -6.89 53.02
N ARG A 42 7.69 -7.86 53.46
CA ARG A 42 7.90 -9.30 53.23
C ARG A 42 6.62 -9.99 52.72
N GLY A 43 6.80 -10.89 51.74
CA GLY A 43 5.74 -11.83 51.29
C GLY A 43 4.43 -11.17 50.86
N LYS A 44 3.35 -11.37 51.65
CA LYS A 44 2.01 -10.81 51.36
C LYS A 44 1.98 -9.29 51.36
N GLU A 45 2.86 -8.62 52.09
CA GLU A 45 2.90 -7.15 52.13
C GLU A 45 3.42 -6.54 50.83
N ILE A 46 4.34 -7.21 50.17
CA ILE A 46 4.80 -6.82 48.85
C ILE A 46 3.65 -6.90 47.85
N GLY A 47 2.88 -7.98 47.87
CA GLY A 47 1.70 -8.14 47.02
C GLY A 47 0.61 -7.07 47.31
N LEU A 48 0.39 -6.72 48.58
CA LEU A 48 -0.53 -5.65 48.99
C LEU A 48 -0.01 -4.25 48.58
N TYR A 49 1.28 -4.03 48.65
CA TYR A 49 1.91 -2.79 48.18
C TYR A 49 1.69 -2.59 46.68
N PHE A 50 1.99 -3.60 45.87
CA PHE A 50 1.75 -3.50 44.42
C PHE A 50 0.26 -3.43 44.07
N ALA A 51 -0.61 -4.11 44.82
CA ALA A 51 -2.06 -4.00 44.60
C ALA A 51 -2.62 -2.62 44.99
N ARG A 52 -2.12 -1.99 46.07
CA ARG A 52 -2.47 -0.61 46.43
C ARG A 52 -1.94 0.39 45.42
N ARG A 53 -0.68 0.20 44.95
CA ARG A 53 -0.07 1.01 43.92
C ARG A 53 -0.83 0.88 42.60
N GLY A 54 -1.25 -0.33 42.23
CA GLY A 54 -2.08 -0.57 41.06
C GLY A 54 -3.48 0.06 41.14
N ARG A 55 -4.10 0.12 42.35
CA ARG A 55 -5.35 0.83 42.53
C ARG A 55 -5.18 2.34 42.47
N ALA A 56 -4.20 2.89 43.21
CA ALA A 56 -3.89 4.32 43.15
C ALA A 56 -3.55 4.78 41.73
N ARG A 57 -2.86 3.92 40.93
CA ARG A 57 -2.59 4.16 39.53
C ARG A 57 -3.86 4.18 38.68
N LYS A 58 -4.79 3.24 38.91
CA LYS A 58 -6.09 3.23 38.23
C LYS A 58 -6.94 4.43 38.57
N GLU A 59 -6.98 4.79 39.84
CA GLU A 59 -7.75 5.94 40.38
C GLU A 59 -7.16 7.25 39.85
N TRP A 60 -5.83 7.40 39.88
CA TRP A 60 -5.16 8.57 39.28
C TRP A 60 -5.40 8.65 37.76
N ALA A 61 -5.27 7.52 37.06
CA ALA A 61 -5.55 7.45 35.64
C ALA A 61 -7.00 7.81 35.31
N ALA A 62 -7.96 7.38 36.14
CA ALA A 62 -9.35 7.76 35.97
C ALA A 62 -9.61 9.25 36.25
N ALA A 63 -8.92 9.83 37.26
CA ALA A 63 -9.11 11.24 37.66
C ALA A 63 -8.38 12.25 36.72
N HIS A 64 -7.24 11.87 36.14
CA HIS A 64 -6.38 12.82 35.38
C HIS A 64 -6.30 12.50 33.87
N GLN A 65 -7.07 11.54 33.36
CA GLN A 65 -7.04 11.15 31.95
C GLN A 65 -8.04 11.88 31.05
N LYS A 66 -8.83 12.80 31.58
CA LYS A 66 -9.85 13.50 30.80
C LYS A 66 -9.31 14.85 30.35
N VAL A 67 -9.19 15.03 29.04
CA VAL A 67 -8.90 16.34 28.45
C VAL A 67 -10.18 17.17 28.50
N ALA A 68 -10.11 18.35 29.11
CA ALA A 68 -11.22 19.28 29.13
C ALA A 68 -11.37 19.95 27.76
N VAL A 69 -12.58 19.95 27.24
CA VAL A 69 -12.98 20.74 26.09
C VAL A 69 -13.31 22.14 26.58
N SER A 70 -12.75 23.17 25.99
CA SER A 70 -13.06 24.56 26.31
C SER A 70 -13.22 25.37 25.04
N ILE A 71 -14.28 26.16 24.99
CA ILE A 71 -14.51 27.22 24.00
C ILE A 71 -14.62 28.51 24.79
N ASP A 72 -14.06 29.58 24.33
CA ASP A 72 -14.16 30.86 25.03
C ASP A 72 -15.62 31.35 25.12
N PRO A 73 -16.02 32.03 26.21
CA PRO A 73 -17.42 32.38 26.46
C PRO A 73 -18.03 33.29 25.37
N GLU A 74 -17.25 34.15 24.73
CA GLU A 74 -17.72 34.99 23.63
C GLU A 74 -18.09 34.14 22.40
N SER A 75 -17.24 33.19 22.02
CA SER A 75 -17.51 32.27 20.93
C SER A 75 -18.67 31.31 21.24
N GLN A 76 -18.86 30.91 22.52
CA GLN A 76 -20.03 30.09 22.91
C GLN A 76 -21.33 30.88 22.69
N GLN A 77 -21.36 32.12 23.12
CA GLN A 77 -22.53 32.97 22.99
C GLN A 77 -22.85 33.31 21.51
N ASP A 78 -21.82 33.60 20.71
CA ASP A 78 -21.96 33.80 19.25
C ASP A 78 -22.51 32.56 18.55
N LEU A 79 -21.99 31.36 18.85
CA LEU A 79 -22.47 30.10 18.31
C LEU A 79 -23.93 29.84 18.68
N GLN A 80 -24.33 30.06 19.94
CA GLN A 80 -25.72 29.88 20.40
C GLN A 80 -26.66 30.81 19.64
N GLN A 81 -26.30 32.07 19.47
CA GLN A 81 -27.10 33.04 18.73
C GLN A 81 -27.25 32.65 17.26
N ILE A 82 -26.17 32.23 16.62
CA ILE A 82 -26.21 31.80 15.20
C ILE A 82 -27.08 30.56 15.03
N ILE A 83 -26.91 29.53 15.86
CA ILE A 83 -27.71 28.30 15.82
C ILE A 83 -29.18 28.61 16.05
N HIS A 84 -29.51 29.45 17.02
CA HIS A 84 -30.88 29.91 17.26
C HIS A 84 -31.46 30.67 16.04
N SER A 85 -30.67 31.52 15.39
CA SER A 85 -31.08 32.21 14.17
C SER A 85 -31.35 31.28 13.00
N ILE A 86 -30.55 30.21 12.85
CA ILE A 86 -30.77 29.17 11.83
C ILE A 86 -32.07 28.41 12.10
N SER A 87 -32.32 28.03 13.36
CA SER A 87 -33.56 27.33 13.73
C SER A 87 -34.83 28.15 13.51
N LEU A 88 -34.75 29.48 13.58
CA LEU A 88 -35.86 30.40 13.27
C LEU A 88 -36.07 30.59 11.76
N GLU A 89 -35.00 30.54 10.95
CA GLU A 89 -35.11 30.62 9.48
C GLU A 89 -35.68 29.33 8.88
N GLU A 90 -35.31 28.20 9.44
CA GLU A 90 -35.77 26.85 9.07
C GLU A 90 -37.07 26.57 9.85
N GLY A 91 -38.20 27.26 9.60
CA GLY A 91 -39.52 26.78 10.02
C GLY A 91 -39.69 25.28 9.60
N PRO A 92 -40.70 24.53 10.09
CA PRO A 92 -40.76 23.07 9.95
C PRO A 92 -40.95 22.60 8.49
N SER A 93 -39.93 22.77 7.69
CA SER A 93 -39.88 22.38 6.31
C SER A 93 -39.00 21.15 6.10
N HIS A 94 -39.51 20.00 6.55
CA HIS A 94 -39.04 18.69 6.08
C HIS A 94 -39.05 18.58 4.55
N GLU A 95 -39.96 19.31 3.86
CA GLU A 95 -40.13 19.32 2.39
C GLU A 95 -38.88 19.83 1.62
N ARG A 96 -38.05 20.74 2.21
CA ARG A 96 -36.86 21.25 1.54
C ARG A 96 -35.65 20.32 1.60
N LEU A 97 -35.55 19.50 2.62
CA LEU A 97 -34.50 18.46 2.72
C LEU A 97 -34.78 17.32 1.73
N ASP A 98 -36.04 16.91 1.57
CA ASP A 98 -36.45 15.91 0.59
C ASP A 98 -36.23 16.39 -0.85
N SER A 99 -36.38 17.69 -1.15
CA SER A 99 -36.06 18.22 -2.47
C SER A 99 -34.58 18.28 -2.80
N ILE A 100 -33.71 18.50 -1.81
CA ILE A 100 -32.24 18.47 -1.98
C ILE A 100 -31.75 17.02 -2.06
N ASN A 101 -32.32 16.13 -1.27
CA ASN A 101 -32.12 14.69 -1.40
C ASN A 101 -32.67 14.18 -2.75
N ALA A 102 -33.77 14.74 -3.28
CA ALA A 102 -34.27 14.40 -4.59
C ALA A 102 -33.29 14.79 -5.71
N VAL A 103 -32.62 15.93 -5.63
CA VAL A 103 -31.56 16.32 -6.58
C VAL A 103 -30.35 15.38 -6.48
N ALA A 104 -29.93 14.99 -5.29
CA ALA A 104 -28.90 13.99 -5.09
C ALA A 104 -29.34 12.60 -5.58
N VAL A 105 -30.61 12.23 -5.36
CA VAL A 105 -31.24 10.99 -5.84
C VAL A 105 -31.39 11.03 -7.35
N GLU A 106 -31.79 12.15 -7.95
CA GLU A 106 -31.88 12.32 -9.39
C GLU A 106 -30.50 12.26 -10.05
N TYR A 107 -29.47 12.85 -9.43
CA TYR A 107 -28.07 12.75 -9.85
C TYR A 107 -27.53 11.33 -9.69
N LEU A 108 -27.88 10.62 -8.62
CA LEU A 108 -27.53 9.21 -8.40
C LEU A 108 -28.36 8.26 -9.28
N SER A 109 -29.58 8.63 -9.66
CA SER A 109 -30.47 7.84 -10.51
C SER A 109 -30.25 8.04 -12.01
N SER A 110 -29.69 9.18 -12.43
CA SER A 110 -29.38 9.48 -13.83
C SER A 110 -28.19 8.72 -14.40
N ALA A 111 -27.44 7.98 -13.57
CA ALA A 111 -26.37 7.12 -14.06
C ALA A 111 -26.93 5.87 -14.78
N PRO A 112 -26.28 5.38 -15.86
CA PRO A 112 -26.76 4.28 -16.65
C PRO A 112 -26.97 3.01 -15.81
N THR A 113 -28.14 2.42 -15.97
CA THR A 113 -28.57 1.24 -15.24
C THR A 113 -27.89 -0.05 -15.73
N ARG A 114 -27.24 -0.75 -14.81
CA ARG A 114 -26.89 -2.18 -14.76
C ARG A 114 -26.20 -2.81 -15.98
N LEU A 115 -24.98 -3.26 -15.79
CA LEU A 115 -24.43 -4.44 -16.44
C LEU A 115 -25.29 -5.67 -16.08
N GLY A 116 -26.17 -6.04 -17.00
CA GLY A 116 -26.93 -7.29 -16.88
C GLY A 116 -28.28 -7.16 -16.21
N THR A 117 -29.28 -6.83 -16.94
CA THR A 117 -30.61 -7.39 -17.13
C THR A 117 -31.55 -6.39 -17.83
N ARG A 118 -32.00 -6.81 -19.02
CA ARG A 118 -33.13 -6.30 -19.75
C ARG A 118 -33.05 -4.88 -20.36
N GLY A 119 -32.94 -4.83 -21.69
CA GLY A 119 -33.46 -3.75 -22.47
C GLY A 119 -32.59 -3.11 -23.53
N VAL A 120 -31.45 -3.68 -23.87
CA VAL A 120 -30.77 -3.32 -25.13
C VAL A 120 -30.71 -4.56 -26.00
N GLY A 121 -31.81 -4.86 -26.63
CA GLY A 121 -31.93 -5.83 -27.73
C GLY A 121 -31.37 -5.22 -29.01
N GLY A 122 -30.08 -5.01 -29.06
CA GLY A 122 -29.28 -4.62 -30.21
C GLY A 122 -27.88 -5.14 -30.04
N GLU A 123 -27.38 -5.89 -31.00
CA GLU A 123 -25.95 -6.20 -31.10
C GLU A 123 -25.18 -4.89 -31.17
N LEU A 124 -24.40 -4.62 -30.14
CA LEU A 124 -23.52 -3.47 -30.10
C LEU A 124 -22.34 -3.74 -31.06
N LYS A 125 -22.48 -3.30 -32.32
CA LYS A 125 -21.43 -3.47 -33.34
C LYS A 125 -20.67 -2.16 -33.52
N LEU A 126 -19.35 -2.24 -33.52
CA LEU A 126 -18.53 -1.18 -34.08
C LEU A 126 -18.88 -1.02 -35.57
N GLU A 127 -19.26 0.17 -35.99
CA GLU A 127 -19.58 0.43 -37.41
C GLU A 127 -18.29 0.40 -38.26
N ARG A 128 -18.34 -0.32 -39.38
CA ARG A 128 -17.23 -0.41 -40.33
C ARG A 128 -17.09 0.92 -41.08
N ASN A 129 -15.83 1.36 -41.24
CA ASN A 129 -15.47 2.51 -42.06
C ASN A 129 -14.51 2.08 -43.19
N ALA A 130 -15.08 1.88 -44.38
CA ALA A 130 -14.32 1.36 -45.50
C ALA A 130 -13.18 2.29 -45.98
N ALA A 131 -13.37 3.62 -45.89
CA ALA A 131 -12.30 4.57 -46.27
C ALA A 131 -11.13 4.51 -45.26
N LEU A 132 -11.42 4.31 -44.00
CA LEU A 132 -10.38 4.10 -42.99
C LEU A 132 -9.71 2.73 -43.17
N ASP A 133 -10.44 1.68 -43.49
CA ASP A 133 -9.89 0.34 -43.76
C ASP A 133 -8.86 0.40 -44.88
N GLU A 134 -9.18 1.03 -46.01
CA GLU A 134 -8.30 1.21 -47.14
C GLU A 134 -7.04 2.01 -46.78
N LYS A 135 -7.21 3.11 -46.05
CA LYS A 135 -6.09 3.92 -45.58
C LYS A 135 -5.15 3.14 -44.67
N LEU A 136 -5.69 2.31 -43.79
CA LEU A 136 -4.91 1.48 -42.86
C LEU A 136 -4.14 0.39 -43.60
N TYR A 137 -4.77 -0.23 -44.62
CA TYR A 137 -4.17 -1.24 -45.45
C TYR A 137 -2.98 -0.66 -46.24
N GLN A 138 -3.21 0.44 -46.95
CA GLN A 138 -2.15 1.13 -47.73
C GLN A 138 -1.00 1.59 -46.81
N SER A 139 -1.30 2.10 -45.61
CA SER A 139 -0.29 2.47 -44.62
C SER A 139 0.57 1.27 -44.19
N LEU A 140 -0.05 0.10 -43.96
CA LEU A 140 0.69 -1.11 -43.58
C LEU A 140 1.58 -1.61 -44.71
N GLU A 141 1.09 -1.59 -45.97
CA GLU A 141 1.88 -1.98 -47.15
C GLU A 141 3.08 -1.05 -47.37
N ALA A 142 2.86 0.26 -47.27
CA ALA A 142 3.95 1.24 -47.41
C ALA A 142 5.03 1.04 -46.36
N LYS A 143 4.66 0.74 -45.13
CA LYS A 143 5.60 0.44 -44.03
C LYS A 143 6.38 -0.85 -44.29
N ALA A 144 5.69 -1.88 -44.80
CA ALA A 144 6.33 -3.16 -45.09
C ALA A 144 7.52 -3.03 -46.07
N GLN A 145 7.56 -1.96 -46.89
CA GLN A 145 8.65 -1.68 -47.80
C GLN A 145 9.82 -0.90 -47.16
N SER A 146 9.65 -0.36 -45.92
CA SER A 146 10.71 0.42 -45.26
C SER A 146 11.80 -0.47 -44.67
N ARG A 147 13.07 -0.04 -44.80
CA ARG A 147 14.22 -0.77 -44.22
C ARG A 147 14.13 -0.92 -42.70
N GLU A 148 13.64 0.11 -42.03
CA GLU A 148 13.51 0.13 -40.60
C GLU A 148 12.51 -0.94 -40.13
N TYR A 149 11.32 -1.00 -40.76
CA TYR A 149 10.30 -2.02 -40.44
C TYR A 149 10.84 -3.43 -40.73
N GLN A 150 11.54 -3.65 -41.88
CA GLN A 150 12.10 -4.95 -42.22
C GLN A 150 13.13 -5.42 -41.19
N SER A 151 14.03 -4.55 -40.76
CA SER A 151 14.99 -4.86 -39.69
C SER A 151 14.31 -5.28 -38.38
N MET A 152 13.26 -4.57 -38.00
CA MET A 152 12.47 -4.92 -36.82
C MET A 152 11.67 -6.21 -37.02
N LEU A 153 11.16 -6.45 -38.22
CA LEU A 153 10.45 -7.68 -38.54
C LEU A 153 11.36 -8.92 -38.44
N ASP A 154 12.60 -8.82 -38.89
CA ASP A 154 13.59 -9.89 -38.76
C ASP A 154 13.93 -10.19 -37.27
N PHE A 155 13.93 -9.16 -36.44
CA PHE A 155 14.04 -9.34 -34.99
C PHE A 155 12.80 -10.03 -34.41
N ARG A 156 11.58 -9.57 -34.79
CA ARG A 156 10.30 -10.15 -34.33
C ARG A 156 10.17 -11.62 -34.72
N LYS A 157 10.59 -12.00 -35.94
CA LYS A 157 10.56 -13.40 -36.45
C LYS A 157 11.35 -14.38 -35.56
N LYS A 158 12.35 -13.89 -34.81
CA LYS A 158 13.14 -14.72 -33.88
C LYS A 158 12.44 -15.00 -32.57
N LEU A 159 11.32 -14.34 -32.27
CA LEU A 159 10.58 -14.53 -31.04
C LEU A 159 9.68 -15.78 -31.14
N PRO A 160 9.59 -16.59 -30.10
CA PRO A 160 8.71 -17.79 -30.10
C PRO A 160 7.25 -17.48 -30.42
N ALA A 161 6.73 -16.36 -29.91
CA ALA A 161 5.36 -15.94 -30.21
C ALA A 161 5.14 -15.74 -31.73
N TYR A 162 6.19 -15.34 -32.47
CA TYR A 162 6.08 -15.11 -33.91
C TYR A 162 5.96 -16.43 -34.70
N THR A 163 6.62 -17.49 -34.28
CA THR A 163 6.52 -18.81 -34.92
C THR A 163 5.14 -19.42 -34.81
N MET A 164 4.37 -19.00 -33.80
CA MET A 164 3.00 -19.47 -33.54
C MET A 164 1.95 -18.44 -34.00
N ARG A 165 2.32 -17.43 -34.79
CA ARG A 165 1.46 -16.30 -35.16
C ARG A 165 0.11 -16.76 -35.72
N GLU A 166 0.11 -17.68 -36.67
CA GLU A 166 -1.11 -18.15 -37.33
C GLU A 166 -2.04 -18.88 -36.37
N GLN A 167 -1.48 -19.77 -35.55
CA GLN A 167 -2.22 -20.48 -34.51
C GLN A 167 -2.80 -19.54 -33.44
N ILE A 168 -2.03 -18.51 -33.02
CA ILE A 168 -2.52 -17.50 -32.09
C ILE A 168 -3.74 -16.75 -32.68
N ILE A 169 -3.63 -16.32 -33.93
CA ILE A 169 -4.72 -15.59 -34.62
C ILE A 169 -5.94 -16.50 -34.73
N GLU A 170 -5.78 -17.72 -35.20
CA GLU A 170 -6.88 -18.68 -35.38
C GLU A 170 -7.62 -18.95 -34.07
N VAL A 171 -6.91 -19.19 -33.00
CA VAL A 171 -7.51 -19.46 -31.66
C VAL A 171 -8.25 -18.23 -31.16
N ILE A 172 -7.72 -17.00 -31.33
CA ILE A 172 -8.37 -15.76 -30.90
C ILE A 172 -9.62 -15.48 -31.74
N GLU A 173 -9.58 -15.73 -33.05
CA GLU A 173 -10.72 -15.49 -33.92
C GLU A 173 -11.87 -16.50 -33.71
N SER A 174 -11.53 -17.73 -33.39
CA SER A 174 -12.50 -18.80 -33.18
C SER A 174 -13.12 -18.78 -31.78
N ASN A 175 -12.52 -18.08 -30.81
CA ASN A 175 -12.99 -18.11 -29.42
C ASN A 175 -13.15 -16.70 -28.86
N ARG A 176 -14.13 -16.57 -27.96
CA ARG A 176 -14.39 -15.28 -27.29
C ARG A 176 -13.43 -15.01 -26.13
N VAL A 177 -12.95 -16.06 -25.47
CA VAL A 177 -11.96 -15.99 -24.41
C VAL A 177 -10.85 -16.96 -24.70
N VAL A 178 -9.61 -16.54 -24.55
CA VAL A 178 -8.41 -17.36 -24.76
C VAL A 178 -7.39 -17.06 -23.68
N VAL A 179 -6.73 -18.09 -23.16
CA VAL A 179 -5.57 -17.95 -22.27
C VAL A 179 -4.32 -18.24 -23.06
N ILE A 180 -3.40 -17.28 -23.11
CA ILE A 180 -2.09 -17.43 -23.74
C ILE A 180 -1.02 -17.43 -22.64
N SER A 181 -0.41 -18.58 -22.43
CA SER A 181 0.68 -18.74 -21.47
C SER A 181 2.02 -18.78 -22.19
N GLY A 182 3.10 -18.44 -21.48
CA GLY A 182 4.45 -18.52 -22.03
C GLY A 182 5.45 -17.81 -21.13
N GLU A 183 6.68 -18.24 -21.17
CA GLU A 183 7.75 -17.67 -20.35
C GLU A 183 8.00 -16.18 -20.65
N THR A 184 8.63 -15.49 -19.70
CA THR A 184 9.07 -14.09 -19.93
C THR A 184 10.11 -14.04 -21.05
N GLY A 185 9.92 -13.12 -22.03
CA GLY A 185 10.78 -13.00 -23.21
C GLY A 185 10.29 -13.78 -24.44
N SER A 186 9.24 -14.60 -24.34
CA SER A 186 8.64 -15.28 -25.50
C SER A 186 8.00 -14.33 -26.52
N GLY A 187 7.81 -13.05 -26.16
CA GLY A 187 7.24 -12.03 -27.03
C GLY A 187 5.73 -11.85 -26.95
N LYS A 188 4.99 -12.55 -26.05
CA LYS A 188 3.52 -12.46 -25.96
C LYS A 188 3.02 -11.03 -25.82
N THR A 189 3.52 -10.26 -24.87
CA THR A 189 3.08 -8.88 -24.59
C THR A 189 3.23 -7.93 -25.79
N THR A 190 4.32 -8.07 -26.56
CA THR A 190 4.59 -7.20 -27.71
C THR A 190 3.95 -7.72 -28.99
N GLN A 191 3.92 -9.04 -29.21
CA GLN A 191 3.51 -9.61 -30.49
C GLN A 191 2.00 -9.86 -30.61
N VAL A 192 1.35 -10.40 -29.56
CA VAL A 192 -0.08 -10.77 -29.63
C VAL A 192 -0.97 -9.59 -30.02
N PRO A 193 -0.85 -8.38 -29.40
CA PRO A 193 -1.65 -7.22 -29.81
C PRO A 193 -1.41 -6.80 -31.27
N GLN A 194 -0.15 -6.92 -31.75
CA GLN A 194 0.20 -6.60 -33.13
C GLN A 194 -0.37 -7.62 -34.13
N PHE A 195 -0.37 -8.90 -33.81
CA PHE A 195 -0.94 -9.93 -34.66
C PHE A 195 -2.44 -9.72 -34.88
N ILE A 196 -3.16 -9.37 -33.82
CA ILE A 196 -4.58 -9.05 -33.90
C ILE A 196 -4.81 -7.86 -34.82
N LEU A 197 -4.10 -6.75 -34.58
CA LEU A 197 -4.23 -5.53 -35.37
C LEU A 197 -3.90 -5.77 -36.86
N ASP A 198 -2.76 -6.43 -37.12
CA ASP A 198 -2.27 -6.70 -38.48
C ASP A 198 -3.23 -7.64 -39.23
N SER A 199 -3.79 -8.67 -38.58
CA SER A 199 -4.81 -9.56 -39.14
C SER A 199 -6.06 -8.80 -39.59
N TYR A 200 -6.59 -7.91 -38.73
CA TYR A 200 -7.75 -7.10 -39.07
C TYR A 200 -7.49 -6.12 -40.21
N ILE A 201 -6.31 -5.48 -40.23
CA ILE A 201 -5.94 -4.57 -41.35
C ILE A 201 -5.80 -5.36 -42.66
N GLN A 202 -5.14 -6.52 -42.65
CA GLN A 202 -4.96 -7.36 -43.85
C GLN A 202 -6.29 -7.89 -44.41
N LYS A 203 -7.30 -8.10 -43.55
CA LYS A 203 -8.67 -8.50 -43.94
C LYS A 203 -9.54 -7.33 -44.40
N GLY A 204 -9.02 -6.10 -44.46
CA GLY A 204 -9.79 -4.89 -44.78
C GLY A 204 -10.89 -4.57 -43.76
N MET A 205 -10.62 -4.85 -42.49
CA MET A 205 -11.50 -4.62 -41.32
C MET A 205 -10.77 -3.84 -40.19
N GLY A 206 -9.74 -3.13 -40.51
CA GLY A 206 -8.92 -2.41 -39.53
C GLY A 206 -9.70 -1.42 -38.68
N SER A 207 -10.74 -0.78 -39.25
CA SER A 207 -11.60 0.16 -38.55
C SER A 207 -12.44 -0.47 -37.42
N LEU A 208 -12.62 -1.78 -37.44
CA LEU A 208 -13.31 -2.53 -36.41
C LEU A 208 -12.39 -3.01 -35.29
N CYS A 209 -11.07 -2.79 -35.43
CA CYS A 209 -10.09 -3.25 -34.48
C CYS A 209 -9.66 -2.13 -33.54
N LYS A 210 -9.89 -2.30 -32.25
CA LYS A 210 -9.28 -1.53 -31.18
C LYS A 210 -8.91 -2.47 -30.04
N VAL A 211 -7.63 -2.66 -29.84
CA VAL A 211 -7.09 -3.54 -28.79
C VAL A 211 -6.76 -2.69 -27.58
N ILE A 212 -7.30 -3.05 -26.41
CA ILE A 212 -6.89 -2.48 -25.12
C ILE A 212 -6.13 -3.56 -24.36
N CYS A 213 -4.86 -3.29 -24.05
CA CYS A 213 -3.98 -4.20 -23.31
C CYS A 213 -3.67 -3.60 -21.94
N THR A 214 -4.14 -4.24 -20.86
CA THR A 214 -3.86 -3.79 -19.51
C THR A 214 -2.52 -4.30 -19.03
N GLN A 215 -1.84 -3.47 -18.24
CA GLN A 215 -0.56 -3.77 -17.60
C GLN A 215 -0.67 -3.47 -16.10
N PRO A 216 -0.14 -4.31 -15.20
CA PRO A 216 -0.23 -4.06 -13.76
C PRO A 216 0.62 -2.86 -13.32
N ARG A 217 1.63 -2.49 -14.11
CA ARG A 217 2.61 -1.46 -13.76
C ARG A 217 2.68 -0.34 -14.79
N ARG A 218 2.76 0.90 -14.32
CA ARG A 218 2.85 2.11 -15.16
C ARG A 218 4.04 2.06 -16.12
N ILE A 219 5.22 1.67 -15.63
CA ILE A 219 6.45 1.59 -16.45
C ILE A 219 6.29 0.53 -17.54
N SER A 220 5.65 -0.60 -17.25
CA SER A 220 5.39 -1.64 -18.23
C SER A 220 4.51 -1.13 -19.36
N ALA A 221 3.42 -0.42 -19.07
CA ALA A 221 2.53 0.14 -20.08
C ALA A 221 3.27 1.10 -21.03
N ILE A 222 4.11 1.99 -20.49
CA ILE A 222 4.91 2.93 -21.29
C ILE A 222 5.91 2.17 -22.15
N SER A 223 6.75 1.35 -21.53
CA SER A 223 7.86 0.70 -22.22
C SER A 223 7.40 -0.29 -23.30
N VAL A 224 6.29 -0.98 -23.08
CA VAL A 224 5.70 -1.88 -24.08
C VAL A 224 5.09 -1.09 -25.23
N ALA A 225 4.38 0.01 -24.97
CA ALA A 225 3.83 0.86 -26.02
C ALA A 225 4.92 1.46 -26.91
N GLU A 226 5.99 2.01 -26.31
CA GLU A 226 7.15 2.54 -27.02
C GLU A 226 7.87 1.45 -27.83
N ARG A 227 8.01 0.25 -27.23
CA ARG A 227 8.63 -0.90 -27.91
C ARG A 227 7.79 -1.36 -29.10
N VAL A 228 6.49 -1.47 -28.98
CA VAL A 228 5.59 -1.87 -30.06
C VAL A 228 5.58 -0.81 -31.17
N ALA A 229 5.57 0.48 -30.82
CA ALA A 229 5.69 1.56 -31.80
C ALA A 229 7.01 1.47 -32.57
N ALA A 230 8.14 1.26 -31.90
CA ALA A 230 9.44 1.06 -32.52
C ALA A 230 9.48 -0.19 -33.43
N GLU A 231 8.89 -1.32 -33.00
CA GLU A 231 8.79 -2.54 -33.80
C GLU A 231 7.93 -2.35 -35.05
N ARG A 232 7.03 -1.37 -35.07
CA ARG A 232 6.18 -0.99 -36.18
C ARG A 232 6.77 0.14 -37.01
N ALA A 233 7.98 0.61 -36.70
CA ALA A 233 8.61 1.79 -37.29
C ALA A 233 7.69 3.03 -37.25
N GLU A 234 7.05 3.26 -36.08
CA GLU A 234 6.09 4.33 -35.79
C GLU A 234 6.49 5.12 -34.57
N GLN A 235 5.92 6.32 -34.43
CA GLN A 235 5.98 7.04 -33.15
C GLN A 235 4.92 6.54 -32.19
N CYS A 236 5.25 6.54 -30.90
CA CYS A 236 4.25 6.23 -29.86
C CYS A 236 3.13 7.30 -29.90
N GLY A 237 1.89 6.84 -30.08
CA GLY A 237 0.70 7.68 -30.32
C GLY A 237 0.10 7.49 -31.74
N ASP A 238 0.76 6.78 -32.65
CA ASP A 238 0.21 6.46 -33.96
C ASP A 238 -0.75 5.25 -33.88
N SER A 239 -0.28 4.05 -34.21
CA SER A 239 -1.09 2.84 -34.07
C SER A 239 -0.99 2.21 -32.68
N ALA A 240 0.08 2.44 -31.97
CA ALA A 240 0.31 1.99 -30.60
C ALA A 240 0.55 3.19 -29.68
N GLY A 241 -0.10 3.20 -28.54
CA GLY A 241 0.05 4.26 -27.54
C GLY A 241 -0.26 3.76 -26.14
N TYR A 242 -0.15 4.66 -25.14
CA TYR A 242 -0.42 4.33 -23.76
C TYR A 242 -1.29 5.36 -23.03
N HIS A 243 -1.96 4.89 -22.00
CA HIS A 243 -2.68 5.73 -21.05
C HIS A 243 -2.43 5.21 -19.63
N ILE A 244 -1.75 6.03 -18.86
CA ILE A 244 -1.53 5.78 -17.44
C ILE A 244 -1.94 7.02 -16.64
N ARG A 245 -2.05 6.90 -15.34
CA ARG A 245 -2.38 8.06 -14.49
C ARG A 245 -1.31 9.16 -14.67
N LEU A 246 -1.73 10.38 -14.98
CA LEU A 246 -0.92 11.60 -15.20
C LEU A 246 -0.17 11.65 -16.53
N GLU A 247 -0.23 10.63 -17.36
CA GLU A 247 0.47 10.64 -18.62
C GLU A 247 -0.29 9.83 -19.68
N CYS A 248 -0.55 10.46 -20.80
CA CYS A 248 -1.26 9.85 -21.91
C CYS A 248 -0.60 10.20 -23.24
N ARG A 249 -0.30 9.17 -24.03
CA ARG A 249 -0.03 9.26 -25.46
C ARG A 249 -0.98 8.32 -26.16
N ALA A 250 -2.22 8.76 -26.32
CA ALA A 250 -3.27 7.94 -26.89
C ALA A 250 -2.94 7.58 -28.33
N PRO A 251 -3.19 6.34 -28.76
CA PRO A 251 -3.13 5.96 -30.18
C PRO A 251 -4.33 6.54 -30.90
N ARG A 252 -4.34 6.43 -32.25
CA ARG A 252 -5.52 6.76 -33.05
C ARG A 252 -6.75 6.00 -32.53
N ASP A 253 -7.93 6.56 -32.75
CA ASP A 253 -9.15 6.03 -32.14
C ASP A 253 -9.51 4.60 -32.59
N ARG A 254 -9.27 4.27 -33.88
CA ARG A 254 -9.57 2.95 -34.47
C ARG A 254 -8.37 2.39 -35.21
N GLY A 255 -8.30 1.07 -35.35
CA GLY A 255 -7.15 0.39 -35.92
C GLY A 255 -5.91 0.57 -35.06
N SER A 256 -6.03 0.35 -33.77
CA SER A 256 -5.01 0.76 -32.80
C SER A 256 -4.87 -0.18 -31.60
N ILE A 257 -3.77 0.00 -30.89
CA ILE A 257 -3.42 -0.72 -29.66
C ILE A 257 -3.20 0.30 -28.55
N LEU A 258 -4.01 0.25 -27.51
CA LEU A 258 -3.85 1.05 -26.30
C LEU A 258 -3.29 0.20 -25.17
N PHE A 259 -2.10 0.51 -24.69
CA PHE A 259 -1.57 -0.06 -23.44
C PHE A 259 -1.97 0.85 -22.27
N CYS A 260 -2.58 0.31 -21.25
CA CYS A 260 -2.99 1.10 -20.10
C CYS A 260 -2.81 0.33 -18.80
N THR A 261 -2.83 1.04 -17.66
CA THR A 261 -2.94 0.35 -16.38
C THR A 261 -4.39 -0.08 -16.14
N THR A 262 -4.58 -1.21 -15.44
CA THR A 262 -5.90 -1.77 -15.14
C THR A 262 -6.84 -0.73 -14.52
N GLY A 263 -6.28 0.16 -13.64
CA GLY A 263 -7.05 1.24 -13.01
C GLY A 263 -7.64 2.25 -14.01
N ILE A 264 -6.97 2.53 -15.12
CA ILE A 264 -7.48 3.42 -16.19
C ILE A 264 -8.69 2.79 -16.87
N LEU A 265 -8.61 1.50 -17.21
CA LEU A 265 -9.75 0.81 -17.83
C LEU A 265 -10.96 0.75 -16.87
N LEU A 266 -10.72 0.51 -15.57
CA LEU A 266 -11.76 0.57 -14.55
C LEU A 266 -12.38 1.98 -14.38
N GLN A 267 -11.61 3.03 -14.62
CA GLN A 267 -12.12 4.40 -14.61
C GLN A 267 -12.97 4.67 -15.87
N GLN A 268 -12.55 4.18 -17.03
CA GLN A 268 -13.33 4.29 -18.28
C GLN A 268 -14.70 3.61 -18.18
N LEU A 269 -14.80 2.48 -17.45
CA LEU A 269 -16.08 1.80 -17.20
C LEU A 269 -17.14 2.65 -16.49
N GLN A 270 -16.74 3.72 -15.79
CA GLN A 270 -17.71 4.64 -15.17
C GLN A 270 -18.43 5.49 -16.20
N GLY A 271 -17.79 5.83 -17.32
CA GLY A 271 -18.38 6.59 -18.42
C GLY A 271 -18.91 5.70 -19.57
N ASP A 272 -18.27 4.57 -19.81
CA ASP A 272 -18.65 3.57 -20.81
C ASP A 272 -18.68 2.16 -20.20
N PRO A 273 -19.78 1.77 -19.54
CA PRO A 273 -19.91 0.49 -18.86
C PRO A 273 -19.76 -0.74 -19.77
N TYR A 274 -19.96 -0.56 -21.06
CA TYR A 274 -19.90 -1.64 -22.05
C TYR A 274 -18.59 -1.69 -22.84
N ILE A 275 -17.69 -0.73 -22.62
CA ILE A 275 -16.43 -0.58 -23.36
C ILE A 275 -16.66 -0.65 -24.87
N MET A 276 -17.62 0.16 -25.37
CA MET A 276 -18.11 0.13 -26.74
C MET A 276 -17.02 0.36 -27.78
N GLY A 277 -16.01 1.11 -27.44
CA GLY A 277 -14.88 1.42 -28.32
C GLY A 277 -13.86 0.28 -28.48
N ALA A 278 -13.94 -0.83 -27.73
CA ALA A 278 -12.96 -1.92 -27.80
C ALA A 278 -13.54 -3.15 -28.48
N SER A 279 -12.74 -3.77 -29.37
CA SER A 279 -13.01 -5.08 -29.96
C SER A 279 -12.32 -6.21 -29.20
N HIS A 280 -11.13 -5.93 -28.68
CA HIS A 280 -10.33 -6.89 -27.94
C HIS A 280 -9.82 -6.27 -26.63
N ILE A 281 -9.93 -7.00 -25.54
CA ILE A 281 -9.34 -6.65 -24.26
C ILE A 281 -8.32 -7.72 -23.90
N ILE A 282 -7.10 -7.31 -23.68
CA ILE A 282 -6.01 -8.17 -23.26
C ILE A 282 -5.68 -7.84 -21.81
N LEU A 283 -5.82 -8.82 -20.92
CA LEU A 283 -5.31 -8.74 -19.56
C LEU A 283 -3.93 -9.38 -19.53
N ASP A 284 -2.89 -8.59 -19.42
CA ASP A 284 -1.52 -9.09 -19.35
C ASP A 284 -1.03 -9.27 -17.91
N GLU A 285 -0.12 -10.21 -17.72
CA GLU A 285 0.47 -10.57 -16.43
C GLU A 285 -0.56 -10.97 -15.36
N VAL A 286 -1.66 -11.63 -15.77
CA VAL A 286 -2.76 -12.02 -14.85
C VAL A 286 -2.30 -12.89 -13.68
N HIS A 287 -1.16 -13.56 -13.80
CA HIS A 287 -0.56 -14.37 -12.72
C HIS A 287 -0.04 -13.53 -11.54
N GLU A 288 0.13 -12.20 -11.67
CA GLU A 288 0.47 -11.34 -10.54
C GLU A 288 -0.69 -11.22 -9.54
N ARG A 289 -1.93 -11.55 -9.95
CA ARG A 289 -3.13 -11.57 -9.12
C ARG A 289 -3.33 -10.28 -8.34
N ASP A 290 -3.10 -9.13 -9.01
CA ASP A 290 -3.37 -7.83 -8.42
C ASP A 290 -4.89 -7.59 -8.27
N LEU A 291 -5.25 -6.79 -7.26
CA LEU A 291 -6.63 -6.51 -6.88
C LEU A 291 -7.49 -6.00 -8.04
N GLN A 292 -6.94 -5.12 -8.87
CA GLN A 292 -7.67 -4.47 -9.95
C GLN A 292 -7.88 -5.41 -11.13
N THR A 293 -6.93 -6.26 -11.44
CA THR A 293 -7.03 -7.27 -12.51
C THR A 293 -8.02 -8.38 -12.14
N ASP A 294 -8.00 -8.87 -10.91
CA ASP A 294 -8.99 -9.84 -10.44
C ASP A 294 -10.40 -9.23 -10.46
N PHE A 295 -10.56 -7.98 -10.04
CA PHE A 295 -11.84 -7.26 -10.10
C PHE A 295 -12.34 -7.05 -11.54
N LEU A 296 -11.45 -6.62 -12.44
CA LEU A 296 -11.78 -6.44 -13.85
C LEU A 296 -12.18 -7.77 -14.51
N SER A 297 -11.57 -8.88 -14.09
CA SER A 297 -11.93 -10.22 -14.58
C SER A 297 -13.37 -10.61 -14.28
N ILE A 298 -13.90 -10.22 -13.10
CA ILE A 298 -15.32 -10.42 -12.77
C ILE A 298 -16.21 -9.61 -13.70
N ILE A 299 -15.88 -8.32 -13.89
CA ILE A 299 -16.64 -7.42 -14.77
C ILE A 299 -16.64 -7.94 -16.21
N LEU A 300 -15.49 -8.36 -16.72
CA LEU A 300 -15.36 -8.88 -18.09
C LEU A 300 -16.16 -10.17 -18.27
N LYS A 301 -16.20 -11.04 -17.26
CA LYS A 301 -17.03 -12.24 -17.31
C LYS A 301 -18.53 -11.91 -17.43
N ASP A 302 -19.00 -10.93 -16.67
CA ASP A 302 -20.38 -10.45 -16.77
C ASP A 302 -20.61 -9.71 -18.11
N LEU A 303 -19.65 -8.93 -18.59
CA LEU A 303 -19.72 -8.17 -19.84
C LEU A 303 -19.79 -9.09 -21.08
N LEU A 304 -19.09 -10.20 -21.07
CA LEU A 304 -19.15 -11.20 -22.14
C LEU A 304 -20.59 -11.75 -22.37
N ALA A 305 -21.45 -11.75 -21.38
CA ALA A 305 -22.84 -12.14 -21.54
C ALA A 305 -23.66 -11.11 -22.37
N VAL A 306 -23.26 -9.84 -22.32
CA VAL A 306 -23.94 -8.71 -22.97
C VAL A 306 -23.30 -8.32 -24.30
N ARG A 307 -21.97 -8.49 -24.43
CA ARG A 307 -21.17 -8.14 -25.60
C ARG A 307 -20.68 -9.42 -26.33
N PRO A 308 -21.49 -10.01 -27.26
CA PRO A 308 -21.10 -11.22 -28.01
C PRO A 308 -19.92 -10.99 -28.98
N ASP A 309 -19.69 -9.73 -29.39
CA ASP A 309 -18.63 -9.30 -30.29
C ASP A 309 -17.26 -9.13 -29.60
N LEU A 310 -17.24 -8.96 -28.28
CA LEU A 310 -16.04 -8.72 -27.52
C LEU A 310 -15.18 -9.98 -27.38
N ARG A 311 -13.87 -9.83 -27.58
CA ARG A 311 -12.89 -10.88 -27.31
C ARG A 311 -12.00 -10.49 -26.12
N VAL A 312 -11.79 -11.44 -25.23
CA VAL A 312 -10.94 -11.28 -24.04
C VAL A 312 -9.76 -12.25 -24.12
N ILE A 313 -8.57 -11.73 -24.03
CA ILE A 313 -7.33 -12.50 -24.06
C ILE A 313 -6.63 -12.34 -22.72
N LEU A 314 -6.35 -13.45 -22.06
CA LEU A 314 -5.61 -13.50 -20.80
C LEU A 314 -4.18 -13.93 -21.09
N MET A 315 -3.20 -13.09 -20.75
CA MET A 315 -1.80 -13.44 -20.92
C MET A 315 -1.13 -13.68 -19.57
N SER A 316 -0.45 -14.80 -19.44
CA SER A 316 0.13 -15.27 -18.18
C SER A 316 1.55 -15.80 -18.37
N ALA A 317 2.36 -15.79 -17.33
CA ALA A 317 3.50 -16.71 -17.25
C ALA A 317 2.97 -18.16 -17.09
N THR A 318 3.76 -19.17 -17.42
CA THR A 318 3.36 -20.54 -17.71
C THR A 318 2.48 -21.26 -16.68
N ILE A 319 2.49 -20.88 -15.42
CA ILE A 319 2.10 -21.77 -14.33
C ILE A 319 0.59 -21.72 -13.96
N ASN A 320 -0.15 -20.64 -14.28
CA ASN A 320 -1.54 -20.44 -13.79
C ASN A 320 -2.63 -20.45 -14.88
N ALA A 321 -2.31 -20.90 -16.08
CA ALA A 321 -3.23 -20.85 -17.22
C ALA A 321 -4.52 -21.66 -17.00
N GLU A 322 -4.44 -22.76 -16.25
CA GLU A 322 -5.57 -23.64 -15.96
C GLU A 322 -6.65 -22.95 -15.12
N LEU A 323 -6.24 -22.33 -14.01
CA LEU A 323 -7.16 -21.62 -13.12
C LEU A 323 -8.01 -20.56 -13.87
N PHE A 324 -7.38 -19.82 -14.78
CA PHE A 324 -8.07 -18.80 -15.57
C PHE A 324 -8.95 -19.43 -16.66
N SER A 325 -8.52 -20.52 -17.27
CA SER A 325 -9.33 -21.26 -18.23
C SER A 325 -10.61 -21.77 -17.58
N ASP A 326 -10.50 -22.41 -16.42
CA ASP A 326 -11.64 -22.94 -15.67
C ASP A 326 -12.59 -21.81 -15.24
N TYR A 327 -12.04 -20.68 -14.78
CA TYR A 327 -12.84 -19.53 -14.38
C TYR A 327 -13.69 -18.96 -15.50
N PHE A 328 -13.19 -18.95 -16.74
CA PHE A 328 -13.92 -18.51 -17.94
C PHE A 328 -14.62 -19.64 -18.69
N GLY A 329 -14.91 -20.77 -18.05
CA GLY A 329 -15.70 -21.86 -18.60
C GLY A 329 -14.91 -22.81 -19.50
N ASN A 330 -13.71 -23.17 -19.10
CA ASN A 330 -12.79 -24.04 -19.83
C ASN A 330 -12.42 -23.50 -21.22
N CYS A 331 -12.08 -22.19 -21.27
CA CYS A 331 -11.66 -21.57 -22.52
C CYS A 331 -10.33 -22.16 -23.02
N PRO A 332 -10.06 -22.12 -24.34
CA PRO A 332 -8.84 -22.70 -24.90
C PRO A 332 -7.57 -22.05 -24.33
N ARG A 333 -6.57 -22.90 -24.15
CA ARG A 333 -5.23 -22.50 -23.68
C ARG A 333 -4.21 -22.71 -24.79
N LEU A 334 -3.37 -21.71 -24.98
CA LEU A 334 -2.24 -21.78 -25.91
C LEU A 334 -0.94 -21.52 -25.15
N GLU A 335 0.01 -22.41 -25.27
CA GLU A 335 1.31 -22.26 -24.64
C GLU A 335 2.38 -21.88 -25.65
N ILE A 336 3.05 -20.74 -25.39
CA ILE A 336 4.18 -20.27 -26.22
C ILE A 336 5.47 -20.75 -25.56
N PRO A 337 6.30 -21.53 -26.27
CA PRO A 337 7.56 -22.03 -25.73
C PRO A 337 8.50 -20.89 -25.34
N GLY A 338 9.29 -21.08 -24.29
CA GLY A 338 10.33 -20.13 -23.88
C GLY A 338 11.63 -20.28 -24.67
N ILE A 339 12.47 -19.24 -24.65
CA ILE A 339 13.87 -19.28 -25.14
C ILE A 339 14.83 -19.38 -23.95
N ALA A 340 14.42 -19.88 -22.81
CA ALA A 340 15.29 -19.87 -21.64
C ALA A 340 16.43 -20.88 -21.82
N PHE A 341 17.66 -20.46 -21.53
CA PHE A 341 18.78 -21.38 -21.40
C PHE A 341 18.66 -22.20 -20.13
N PRO A 342 19.23 -23.40 -20.06
CA PRO A 342 19.17 -24.24 -18.87
C PRO A 342 19.82 -23.53 -17.68
N VAL A 343 19.16 -23.60 -16.52
CA VAL A 343 19.64 -23.05 -15.26
C VAL A 343 19.77 -24.17 -14.26
N GLU A 344 21.00 -24.43 -13.83
CA GLU A 344 21.30 -25.34 -12.74
C GLU A 344 20.77 -24.78 -11.41
N VAL A 345 20.24 -25.65 -10.55
CA VAL A 345 19.76 -25.23 -9.21
C VAL A 345 20.62 -25.92 -8.16
N ALA A 346 21.22 -25.13 -7.28
CA ALA A 346 21.92 -25.58 -6.08
C ALA A 346 21.13 -25.14 -4.84
N TYR A 347 20.83 -26.09 -3.96
CA TYR A 347 20.09 -25.82 -2.73
C TYR A 347 21.04 -25.47 -1.57
N LEU A 348 20.47 -25.11 -0.42
CA LEU A 348 21.24 -24.75 0.77
C LEU A 348 22.23 -25.87 1.14
N GLU A 349 21.80 -27.12 1.12
CA GLU A 349 22.65 -28.30 1.38
C GLU A 349 23.86 -28.37 0.43
N ASP A 350 23.67 -28.10 -0.85
CA ASP A 350 24.74 -28.06 -1.86
C ASP A 350 25.69 -26.89 -1.63
N VAL A 351 25.14 -25.71 -1.29
CA VAL A 351 25.91 -24.49 -1.02
C VAL A 351 26.79 -24.66 0.23
N LEU A 352 26.21 -25.20 1.30
CA LEU A 352 26.96 -25.45 2.55
C LEU A 352 28.11 -26.43 2.34
N GLU A 353 27.89 -27.50 1.57
CA GLU A 353 28.91 -28.48 1.22
C GLU A 353 30.00 -27.86 0.35
N GLN A 354 29.61 -27.11 -0.71
CA GLN A 354 30.54 -26.47 -1.64
C GLN A 354 31.49 -25.47 -0.94
N ILE A 355 30.96 -24.66 -0.03
CA ILE A 355 31.73 -23.57 0.63
C ILE A 355 32.39 -24.10 1.92
N GLY A 356 31.87 -25.18 2.47
CA GLY A 356 32.27 -25.68 3.78
C GLY A 356 31.94 -24.70 4.91
N TYR A 357 30.81 -23.96 4.78
CA TYR A 357 30.41 -22.95 5.71
C TYR A 357 29.93 -23.52 7.04
N ARG A 358 30.39 -22.91 8.13
CA ARG A 358 29.82 -23.12 9.47
C ARG A 358 29.05 -21.86 9.86
N GLY A 359 27.79 -22.01 10.21
CA GLY A 359 27.02 -20.88 10.74
C GLY A 359 27.76 -20.17 11.88
N ASN A 360 27.81 -18.84 11.83
CA ASN A 360 28.34 -18.07 12.93
C ASN A 360 27.44 -18.23 14.16
N SER A 361 28.07 -18.26 15.36
CA SER A 361 27.40 -18.42 16.65
C SER A 361 26.26 -17.37 16.91
N VAL A 362 26.25 -16.29 16.16
CA VAL A 362 25.19 -15.24 16.20
C VAL A 362 23.87 -15.75 15.65
N TYR A 363 23.89 -16.69 14.71
CA TYR A 363 22.68 -17.28 14.09
C TYR A 363 22.34 -18.67 14.64
N SER A 364 23.16 -19.21 15.56
CA SER A 364 22.94 -20.48 16.24
C SER A 364 21.76 -20.41 17.24
N ARG A 365 21.27 -21.59 17.67
CA ARG A 365 20.07 -21.84 18.49
C ARG A 365 19.69 -20.80 19.56
N ASN A 366 20.58 -19.95 20.04
CA ASN A 366 20.34 -19.09 21.20
C ASN A 366 20.54 -17.59 20.97
N ALA A 367 21.02 -17.13 19.82
CA ALA A 367 21.29 -15.73 19.57
C ALA A 367 20.18 -15.09 18.73
N GLY A 368 19.41 -14.19 19.33
CA GLY A 368 18.51 -13.29 18.62
C GLY A 368 17.09 -13.77 18.35
N ILE A 369 16.70 -15.00 18.72
CA ILE A 369 15.31 -15.44 18.61
C ILE A 369 14.53 -14.90 19.80
N HIS A 370 13.52 -14.07 19.52
CA HIS A 370 12.60 -13.61 20.56
C HIS A 370 11.90 -14.84 21.19
N TRP A 371 11.74 -14.84 22.51
CA TRP A 371 11.18 -15.98 23.25
C TRP A 371 9.82 -16.49 22.68
N LYS A 372 9.06 -15.64 22.02
CA LYS A 372 7.79 -16.00 21.34
C LYS A 372 8.00 -16.86 20.10
N ASP A 373 9.12 -16.70 19.40
CA ASP A 373 9.42 -17.41 18.15
C ASP A 373 10.18 -18.70 18.40
N ARG A 374 10.64 -18.93 19.63
CA ARG A 374 11.42 -20.11 20.00
C ARG A 374 10.66 -21.43 19.78
N LYS A 375 9.37 -21.47 20.17
CA LYS A 375 8.53 -22.66 19.92
C LYS A 375 8.33 -22.93 18.44
N LYS A 376 8.15 -21.88 17.64
CA LYS A 376 8.03 -21.99 16.19
C LYS A 376 9.33 -22.53 15.56
N PHE A 377 10.45 -22.02 16.02
CA PHE A 377 11.76 -22.47 15.58
C PHE A 377 12.02 -23.95 15.95
N GLU A 378 11.74 -24.36 17.18
CA GLU A 378 11.87 -25.72 17.63
C GLU A 378 10.99 -26.70 16.83
N SER A 379 9.75 -26.33 16.54
CA SER A 379 8.85 -27.09 15.66
C SER A 379 9.43 -27.23 14.26
N MET A 380 9.89 -26.15 13.64
CA MET A 380 10.46 -26.16 12.29
C MET A 380 11.67 -27.09 12.16
N ILE A 381 12.56 -27.10 13.18
CA ILE A 381 13.70 -28.04 13.19
C ILE A 381 13.20 -29.48 13.28
N GLN A 382 12.24 -29.77 14.16
CA GLN A 382 11.68 -31.13 14.29
C GLN A 382 11.08 -31.61 12.98
N ASP A 383 10.37 -30.76 12.26
CA ASP A 383 9.77 -31.08 10.97
C ASP A 383 10.83 -31.33 9.88
N ALA A 384 11.98 -30.67 9.94
CA ALA A 384 13.07 -30.83 8.98
C ALA A 384 13.99 -32.04 9.30
N MET A 385 13.99 -32.56 10.54
CA MET A 385 14.92 -33.63 10.96
C MET A 385 14.81 -34.92 10.13
N PRO A 386 13.62 -35.42 9.70
CA PRO A 386 13.54 -36.62 8.84
C PRO A 386 14.26 -36.41 7.50
N PHE A 387 14.12 -35.22 6.91
CA PHE A 387 14.82 -34.86 5.68
C PHE A 387 16.32 -34.81 5.90
N ILE A 388 16.81 -34.14 6.95
CA ILE A 388 18.25 -34.04 7.24
C ILE A 388 18.88 -35.45 7.40
N ARG A 389 18.19 -36.35 8.08
CA ARG A 389 18.63 -37.75 8.18
C ARG A 389 18.67 -38.46 6.82
N SER A 390 17.77 -38.14 5.90
CA SER A 390 17.78 -38.72 4.57
C SER A 390 18.97 -38.32 3.71
N LEU A 391 19.68 -37.24 4.13
CA LEU A 391 20.88 -36.73 3.49
C LEU A 391 22.16 -37.40 3.98
N GLU A 392 22.09 -38.26 5.02
CA GLU A 392 23.24 -39.02 5.52
C GLU A 392 23.87 -39.86 4.41
N GLY A 393 25.18 -39.81 4.28
CA GLY A 393 25.91 -40.47 3.20
C GLY A 393 25.99 -39.69 1.88
N LYS A 394 25.16 -38.65 1.68
CA LYS A 394 25.25 -37.78 0.51
C LYS A 394 26.09 -36.52 0.77
N TYR A 395 26.02 -35.99 1.97
CA TYR A 395 26.74 -34.79 2.41
C TYR A 395 27.63 -35.08 3.62
N SER A 396 28.61 -34.21 3.86
CA SER A 396 29.51 -34.34 5.01
C SER A 396 28.77 -34.15 6.34
N HIS A 397 29.24 -34.79 7.40
CA HIS A 397 28.73 -34.57 8.77
C HIS A 397 28.66 -33.10 9.14
N ARG A 398 29.65 -32.32 8.70
CA ARG A 398 29.70 -30.88 8.92
C ARG A 398 28.49 -30.14 8.35
N THR A 399 28.07 -30.47 7.14
CA THR A 399 26.91 -29.90 6.49
C THR A 399 25.62 -30.30 7.19
N LEU A 400 25.51 -31.57 7.59
CA LEU A 400 24.33 -32.09 8.33
C LEU A 400 24.22 -31.44 9.72
N ASP A 401 25.32 -31.26 10.43
CA ASP A 401 25.33 -30.54 11.71
C ASP A 401 24.88 -29.09 11.54
N THR A 402 25.40 -28.40 10.51
CA THR A 402 25.00 -27.03 10.21
C THR A 402 23.52 -26.92 9.87
N LEU A 403 22.97 -27.81 9.05
CA LEU A 403 21.54 -27.89 8.71
C LEU A 403 20.68 -28.16 9.95
N SER A 404 21.13 -29.03 10.86
CA SER A 404 20.37 -29.35 12.08
C SER A 404 20.20 -28.16 13.04
N GLU A 405 21.05 -27.16 12.92
CA GLU A 405 21.04 -25.94 13.71
C GLU A 405 20.59 -24.71 12.90
N TRP A 406 20.20 -24.89 11.61
CA TRP A 406 19.90 -23.81 10.69
C TRP A 406 18.63 -23.04 11.07
N ASN A 407 18.77 -21.74 11.19
CA ASN A 407 17.65 -20.84 11.50
C ASN A 407 17.01 -20.27 10.23
N GLU A 408 15.97 -20.90 9.74
CA GLU A 408 15.22 -20.45 8.55
C GLU A 408 14.38 -19.16 8.76
N LEU A 409 14.23 -18.69 10.01
CA LEU A 409 13.51 -17.45 10.29
C LEU A 409 14.32 -16.22 9.90
N CYS A 410 15.64 -16.33 9.90
CA CYS A 410 16.56 -15.25 9.58
C CYS A 410 17.35 -15.55 8.30
N ILE A 411 17.78 -14.50 7.60
CA ILE A 411 18.70 -14.63 6.47
C ILE A 411 20.12 -14.48 6.99
N ASP A 412 20.94 -15.49 6.75
CA ASP A 412 22.35 -15.44 7.07
C ASP A 412 23.12 -14.65 5.99
N LEU A 413 23.39 -13.37 6.29
CA LEU A 413 24.11 -12.48 5.38
C LEU A 413 25.61 -12.84 5.26
N ASP A 414 26.18 -13.55 6.22
CA ASP A 414 27.55 -14.02 6.15
C ASP A 414 27.69 -15.18 5.16
N LEU A 415 26.70 -16.08 5.10
CA LEU A 415 26.63 -17.09 4.05
C LEU A 415 26.47 -16.46 2.66
N VAL A 416 25.55 -15.46 2.53
CA VAL A 416 25.38 -14.74 1.25
C VAL A 416 26.68 -14.10 0.81
N HIS A 417 27.39 -13.44 1.72
CA HIS A 417 28.69 -12.82 1.46
C HIS A 417 29.74 -13.86 1.03
N ALA A 418 29.86 -14.97 1.76
CA ALA A 418 30.78 -16.04 1.43
C ALA A 418 30.49 -16.65 0.04
N LEU A 419 29.23 -16.87 -0.30
CA LEU A 419 28.82 -17.38 -1.60
C LEU A 419 29.16 -16.39 -2.73
N ILE A 420 28.93 -15.10 -2.53
CA ILE A 420 29.31 -14.05 -3.51
C ILE A 420 30.82 -14.07 -3.73
N SER A 421 31.61 -14.15 -2.66
CA SER A 421 33.07 -14.19 -2.74
C SER A 421 33.57 -15.46 -3.47
N GLU A 422 32.94 -16.60 -3.20
CA GLU A 422 33.21 -17.87 -3.89
C GLU A 422 32.91 -17.77 -5.39
N ILE A 423 31.75 -17.22 -5.78
CA ILE A 423 31.37 -17.01 -7.18
C ILE A 423 32.36 -16.05 -7.85
N CYS A 424 32.75 -14.98 -7.19
CA CYS A 424 33.69 -14.00 -7.73
C CYS A 424 35.08 -14.58 -8.00
N THR A 425 35.51 -15.51 -7.16
CA THR A 425 36.88 -16.10 -7.25
C THR A 425 36.95 -17.33 -8.14
N LYS A 426 35.93 -18.20 -8.12
CA LYS A 426 36.01 -19.54 -8.73
C LYS A 426 35.11 -19.74 -9.95
N LYS A 427 34.14 -18.92 -10.19
CA LYS A 427 33.18 -19.10 -11.29
C LYS A 427 33.46 -18.17 -12.49
N PRO A 428 33.13 -18.58 -13.73
CA PRO A 428 33.26 -17.76 -14.93
C PRO A 428 32.61 -16.39 -14.84
N GLU A 429 32.94 -15.47 -15.75
CA GLU A 429 32.35 -14.13 -15.81
C GLU A 429 30.84 -14.18 -15.95
N GLY A 430 30.17 -13.19 -15.34
CA GLY A 430 28.72 -13.02 -15.37
C GLY A 430 28.24 -12.24 -14.15
N ALA A 431 27.14 -11.47 -14.31
CA ALA A 431 26.58 -10.71 -13.20
C ALA A 431 25.89 -11.62 -12.17
N ILE A 432 25.98 -11.22 -10.91
CA ILE A 432 25.32 -11.87 -9.79
C ILE A 432 24.09 -11.05 -9.41
N LEU A 433 22.92 -11.69 -9.32
CA LEU A 433 21.68 -11.09 -8.82
C LEU A 433 21.27 -11.76 -7.51
N VAL A 434 21.21 -10.97 -6.44
CA VAL A 434 20.84 -11.43 -5.10
C VAL A 434 19.44 -10.93 -4.74
N PHE A 435 18.53 -11.85 -4.45
CA PHE A 435 17.18 -11.53 -3.97
C PHE A 435 17.11 -11.47 -2.46
N LEU A 436 16.78 -10.29 -1.93
CA LEU A 436 16.66 -9.98 -0.51
C LEU A 436 15.27 -9.39 -0.20
N PRO A 437 14.69 -9.62 1.00
CA PRO A 437 13.32 -9.20 1.29
C PRO A 437 13.15 -7.69 1.44
N GLY A 438 14.20 -6.94 1.80
CA GLY A 438 14.03 -5.51 2.08
C GLY A 438 15.32 -4.71 2.18
N TRP A 439 15.12 -3.40 2.39
CA TRP A 439 16.21 -2.42 2.42
C TRP A 439 17.26 -2.68 3.49
N GLU A 440 16.85 -3.12 4.67
CA GLU A 440 17.75 -3.41 5.81
C GLU A 440 18.81 -4.44 5.42
N GLN A 441 18.39 -5.58 4.87
CA GLN A 441 19.28 -6.66 4.43
C GLN A 441 20.15 -6.22 3.25
N ILE A 442 19.60 -5.44 2.31
CA ILE A 442 20.36 -4.86 1.18
C ILE A 442 21.44 -3.91 1.71
N SER A 443 21.08 -3.03 2.65
CA SER A 443 22.01 -2.05 3.22
C SER A 443 23.15 -2.73 3.96
N GLU A 444 22.83 -3.70 4.81
CA GLU A 444 23.81 -4.41 5.62
C GLU A 444 24.76 -5.25 4.74
N LEU A 445 24.22 -6.02 3.79
CA LEU A 445 25.04 -6.80 2.86
C LEU A 445 25.93 -5.89 2.00
N ASN A 446 25.41 -4.76 1.53
CA ASN A 446 26.20 -3.79 0.77
C ASN A 446 27.36 -3.20 1.59
N LYS A 447 27.15 -2.93 2.88
CA LYS A 447 28.25 -2.49 3.79
C LYS A 447 29.32 -3.57 3.91
N ARG A 448 28.95 -4.83 4.14
CA ARG A 448 29.88 -5.97 4.26
C ARG A 448 30.66 -6.19 2.98
N LEU A 449 30.02 -6.23 1.82
CA LEU A 449 30.69 -6.39 0.53
C LEU A 449 31.66 -5.25 0.20
N LYS A 450 31.32 -4.02 0.55
CA LYS A 450 32.22 -2.86 0.37
C LYS A 450 33.41 -2.85 1.33
N ALA A 451 33.25 -3.46 2.49
CA ALA A 451 34.36 -3.61 3.46
C ALA A 451 35.33 -4.73 3.08
N ASP A 452 34.91 -5.67 2.24
CA ASP A 452 35.74 -6.80 1.81
C ASP A 452 36.86 -6.33 0.86
N SER A 453 38.09 -6.51 1.32
CA SER A 453 39.29 -6.14 0.53
C SER A 453 39.46 -6.99 -0.73
N GLY A 454 38.98 -8.23 -0.75
CA GLY A 454 39.04 -9.15 -1.88
C GLY A 454 38.13 -8.74 -3.05
N LEU A 455 37.04 -8.04 -2.76
CA LEU A 455 36.07 -7.55 -3.76
C LEU A 455 36.32 -6.09 -4.19
N ARG A 456 37.23 -5.39 -3.50
CA ARG A 456 37.51 -3.99 -3.76
C ARG A 456 38.19 -3.80 -5.12
N GLY A 457 37.55 -3.03 -6.01
CA GLY A 457 38.08 -2.76 -7.36
C GLY A 457 37.76 -3.84 -8.40
N SER A 458 37.42 -5.05 -8.00
CA SER A 458 37.03 -6.16 -8.90
C SER A 458 35.50 -6.35 -9.01
N SER A 459 34.73 -5.59 -8.24
CA SER A 459 33.26 -5.72 -8.23
C SER A 459 32.57 -4.37 -8.26
N LEU A 460 31.43 -4.31 -8.98
CA LEU A 460 30.50 -3.19 -9.04
C LEU A 460 29.20 -3.59 -8.31
N ILE A 461 28.99 -3.08 -7.10
CA ILE A 461 27.86 -3.43 -6.26
C ILE A 461 26.76 -2.41 -6.48
N ILE A 462 25.59 -2.87 -6.96
CA ILE A 462 24.42 -2.04 -7.30
C ILE A 462 23.24 -2.48 -6.43
N PRO A 463 22.89 -1.73 -5.38
CA PRO A 463 21.62 -1.95 -4.69
C PRO A 463 20.45 -1.53 -5.56
N LEU A 464 19.35 -2.31 -5.54
CA LEU A 464 18.15 -2.08 -6.34
C LEU A 464 16.89 -2.19 -5.47
N HIS A 465 16.35 -1.04 -5.08
CA HIS A 465 15.16 -0.94 -4.23
C HIS A 465 14.28 0.23 -4.66
N SER A 466 12.98 0.13 -4.42
CA SER A 466 12.00 1.17 -4.80
C SER A 466 12.25 2.55 -4.17
N MET A 467 12.92 2.61 -3.01
CA MET A 467 13.29 3.87 -2.33
C MET A 467 14.54 4.55 -2.91
N MET A 468 15.23 3.92 -3.84
CA MET A 468 16.44 4.51 -4.43
C MET A 468 16.11 5.50 -5.55
N PRO A 469 17.01 6.49 -5.82
CA PRO A 469 16.88 7.37 -6.96
C PRO A 469 16.84 6.60 -8.28
N THR A 470 15.99 7.04 -9.19
CA THR A 470 15.80 6.40 -10.51
C THR A 470 17.12 6.35 -11.34
N VAL A 471 17.98 7.37 -11.19
CA VAL A 471 19.28 7.42 -11.86
C VAL A 471 20.16 6.24 -11.43
N ASN A 472 20.20 5.92 -10.14
CA ASN A 472 20.98 4.80 -9.63
C ASN A 472 20.38 3.44 -10.06
N GLN A 473 19.05 3.38 -10.26
CA GLN A 473 18.39 2.18 -10.76
C GLN A 473 18.73 1.92 -12.25
N ARG A 474 19.00 2.95 -13.05
CA ARG A 474 19.39 2.80 -14.45
C ARG A 474 20.78 2.19 -14.65
N GLN A 475 21.70 2.40 -13.71
CA GLN A 475 23.04 1.81 -13.74
C GLN A 475 23.04 0.28 -13.80
N VAL A 476 21.95 -0.37 -13.41
CA VAL A 476 21.82 -1.84 -13.45
C VAL A 476 21.83 -2.38 -14.88
N PHE A 477 21.45 -1.56 -15.87
CA PHE A 477 21.43 -1.95 -17.28
C PHE A 477 22.81 -1.82 -17.96
N ASP A 478 23.72 -1.04 -17.39
CA ASP A 478 25.04 -0.81 -17.95
C ASP A 478 25.91 -2.06 -17.77
N ARG A 479 26.67 -2.40 -18.78
CA ARG A 479 27.68 -3.46 -18.67
C ARG A 479 28.86 -2.94 -17.85
N PRO A 480 29.36 -3.73 -16.90
CA PRO A 480 30.53 -3.33 -16.13
C PRO A 480 31.77 -3.30 -17.03
N PRO A 481 32.81 -2.54 -16.68
CA PRO A 481 34.12 -2.63 -17.33
C PRO A 481 34.69 -4.06 -17.32
N SER A 482 35.52 -4.39 -18.29
CA SER A 482 36.19 -5.70 -18.36
C SER A 482 36.96 -5.97 -17.06
N GLY A 483 36.83 -7.19 -16.53
CA GLY A 483 37.45 -7.60 -15.27
C GLY A 483 36.71 -7.12 -14.01
N VAL A 484 35.58 -6.40 -14.13
CA VAL A 484 34.75 -5.98 -13.00
C VAL A 484 33.45 -6.78 -12.99
N ARG A 485 33.18 -7.50 -11.90
CA ARG A 485 31.96 -8.27 -11.75
C ARG A 485 30.82 -7.42 -11.22
N LYS A 486 29.69 -7.42 -11.89
CA LYS A 486 28.47 -6.74 -11.43
C LYS A 486 27.74 -7.60 -10.41
N ILE A 487 27.42 -7.01 -9.24
CA ILE A 487 26.66 -7.62 -8.15
C ILE A 487 25.44 -6.75 -7.89
N VAL A 488 24.25 -7.28 -8.17
CA VAL A 488 22.98 -6.57 -7.96
C VAL A 488 22.30 -7.11 -6.72
N LEU A 489 22.07 -6.25 -5.72
CA LEU A 489 21.33 -6.59 -4.50
C LEU A 489 19.91 -6.06 -4.64
N ALA A 490 18.93 -6.92 -4.86
CA ALA A 490 17.58 -6.51 -5.23
C ALA A 490 16.49 -7.10 -4.34
N THR A 491 15.36 -6.41 -4.27
CA THR A 491 14.10 -7.00 -3.84
C THR A 491 13.38 -7.64 -5.05
N ASN A 492 12.13 -8.05 -4.87
CA ASN A 492 11.27 -8.57 -5.95
C ASN A 492 11.09 -7.61 -7.15
N ILE A 493 11.59 -6.39 -7.09
CA ILE A 493 11.60 -5.47 -8.24
C ILE A 493 12.37 -6.05 -9.44
N ALA A 494 13.40 -6.87 -9.19
CA ALA A 494 14.17 -7.56 -10.23
C ALA A 494 13.53 -8.89 -10.66
N GLU A 495 12.41 -9.30 -10.06
CA GLU A 495 11.75 -10.58 -10.35
C GLU A 495 10.90 -10.51 -11.62
N THR A 496 10.18 -9.40 -11.84
CA THR A 496 9.28 -9.24 -13.00
C THR A 496 9.57 -7.97 -13.81
N SER A 497 9.80 -6.82 -13.13
CA SER A 497 9.74 -5.48 -13.72
C SER A 497 10.99 -5.04 -14.49
N ILE A 498 12.15 -5.63 -14.24
CA ILE A 498 13.44 -5.19 -14.77
C ILE A 498 14.15 -6.35 -15.41
N THR A 499 14.57 -6.16 -16.67
CA THR A 499 15.37 -7.14 -17.41
C THR A 499 16.84 -6.74 -17.39
N ILE A 500 17.66 -7.52 -16.68
CA ILE A 500 19.11 -7.35 -16.61
C ILE A 500 19.73 -8.44 -17.48
N ASN A 501 20.35 -8.06 -18.59
CA ASN A 501 20.70 -9.00 -19.66
C ASN A 501 21.98 -9.82 -19.41
N ASP A 502 22.80 -9.44 -18.44
CA ASP A 502 24.10 -10.08 -18.17
C ASP A 502 24.13 -10.93 -16.89
N VAL A 503 22.95 -11.22 -16.31
CA VAL A 503 22.85 -12.08 -15.12
C VAL A 503 23.07 -13.55 -15.51
N VAL A 504 24.03 -14.17 -14.83
CA VAL A 504 24.36 -15.61 -14.94
C VAL A 504 24.14 -16.32 -13.62
N TYR A 505 24.35 -15.65 -12.52
CA TYR A 505 24.24 -16.21 -11.17
C TYR A 505 23.10 -15.53 -10.42
N VAL A 506 22.18 -16.32 -9.92
CA VAL A 506 21.10 -15.86 -9.05
C VAL A 506 21.31 -16.45 -7.65
N ILE A 507 21.23 -15.61 -6.63
CA ILE A 507 21.18 -16.03 -5.23
C ILE A 507 19.78 -15.68 -4.71
N ASP A 508 18.99 -16.70 -4.41
CA ASP A 508 17.64 -16.53 -3.88
C ASP A 508 17.57 -16.89 -2.40
N CYS A 509 17.39 -15.88 -1.54
CA CYS A 509 17.21 -16.07 -0.11
C CYS A 509 15.83 -16.63 0.27
N GLY A 510 14.94 -16.90 -0.68
CA GLY A 510 13.63 -17.51 -0.46
C GLY A 510 12.62 -16.63 0.28
N LYS A 511 12.93 -15.39 0.58
CA LYS A 511 12.06 -14.49 1.35
C LYS A 511 11.61 -13.28 0.53
N ILE A 512 10.41 -12.81 0.88
CA ILE A 512 9.80 -11.59 0.31
C ILE A 512 9.09 -10.83 1.42
N LYS A 513 9.18 -9.49 1.44
CA LYS A 513 8.32 -8.65 2.30
C LYS A 513 7.04 -8.33 1.55
N MET A 514 5.93 -8.70 2.14
CA MET A 514 4.60 -8.43 1.60
C MET A 514 3.73 -7.73 2.61
N SER A 515 2.88 -6.84 2.11
CA SER A 515 1.80 -6.27 2.91
C SER A 515 0.67 -7.28 2.95
N ASN A 516 0.33 -7.72 4.14
CA ASN A 516 -0.83 -8.56 4.43
C ASN A 516 -1.79 -7.81 5.35
N PHE A 517 -3.03 -8.24 5.37
CA PHE A 517 -4.06 -7.71 6.24
C PHE A 517 -4.54 -8.81 7.20
N ASP A 518 -4.22 -8.64 8.48
CA ASP A 518 -4.70 -9.50 9.55
C ASP A 518 -6.14 -9.07 9.88
N VAL A 519 -7.11 -9.85 9.41
CA VAL A 519 -8.54 -9.55 9.54
C VAL A 519 -8.96 -9.55 11.01
N ASP A 520 -8.50 -10.54 11.79
CA ASP A 520 -8.85 -10.67 13.21
C ASP A 520 -8.43 -9.44 14.03
N LYS A 521 -7.30 -8.82 13.66
CA LYS A 521 -6.76 -7.65 14.37
C LYS A 521 -7.04 -6.33 13.65
N ASN A 522 -7.69 -6.37 12.49
CA ASN A 522 -7.90 -5.20 11.63
C ASN A 522 -6.59 -4.40 11.44
N LEU A 523 -5.52 -5.10 11.06
CA LEU A 523 -4.17 -4.56 11.09
C LEU A 523 -3.38 -4.97 9.84
N ALA A 524 -2.80 -4.00 9.15
CA ALA A 524 -1.83 -4.30 8.10
C ALA A 524 -0.51 -4.82 8.72
N THR A 525 0.03 -5.89 8.15
CA THR A 525 1.31 -6.47 8.54
C THR A 525 2.30 -6.38 7.39
N LEU A 526 3.58 -6.27 7.71
CA LEU A 526 4.66 -6.23 6.73
C LEU A 526 5.79 -7.15 7.20
N ASP A 527 5.55 -8.44 7.06
CA ASP A 527 6.48 -9.48 7.50
C ASP A 527 7.26 -10.09 6.32
N ALA A 528 8.43 -10.64 6.61
CA ALA A 528 9.17 -11.41 5.62
C ALA A 528 8.63 -12.84 5.56
N GLU A 529 8.00 -13.17 4.46
CA GLU A 529 7.38 -14.48 4.20
C GLU A 529 8.19 -15.28 3.19
N TRP A 530 7.90 -16.59 3.09
CA TRP A 530 8.44 -17.40 2.02
C TRP A 530 7.87 -16.99 0.67
N VAL A 531 8.71 -17.07 -0.36
CA VAL A 531 8.26 -16.95 -1.75
C VAL A 531 7.37 -18.12 -2.14
N SER A 532 6.53 -17.95 -3.15
CA SER A 532 5.85 -19.08 -3.78
C SER A 532 6.78 -19.81 -4.76
N MET A 533 6.41 -21.05 -5.13
CA MET A 533 7.08 -21.80 -6.20
C MET A 533 7.17 -20.99 -7.51
N ALA A 534 6.08 -20.30 -7.85
CA ALA A 534 6.04 -19.44 -9.03
C ALA A 534 7.09 -18.32 -8.96
N ASN A 535 7.21 -17.64 -7.82
CA ASN A 535 8.24 -16.60 -7.62
C ASN A 535 9.65 -17.20 -7.68
N ALA A 536 9.88 -18.34 -7.02
CA ALA A 536 11.17 -19.04 -7.04
C ALA A 536 11.58 -19.42 -8.49
N GLN A 537 10.64 -19.89 -9.30
CA GLN A 537 10.87 -20.22 -10.70
C GLN A 537 11.16 -18.95 -11.54
N GLN A 538 10.43 -17.86 -11.32
CA GLN A 538 10.70 -16.57 -11.97
C GLN A 538 12.09 -16.02 -11.62
N ARG A 539 12.50 -16.10 -10.33
CA ARG A 539 13.83 -15.72 -9.89
C ARG A 539 14.91 -16.57 -10.53
N LYS A 540 14.74 -17.88 -10.56
CA LYS A 540 15.61 -18.82 -11.29
C LYS A 540 15.78 -18.40 -12.76
N GLY A 541 14.67 -18.12 -13.45
CA GLY A 541 14.64 -17.73 -14.86
C GLY A 541 15.42 -16.45 -15.19
N ARG A 542 15.83 -15.66 -14.16
CA ARG A 542 16.70 -14.49 -14.39
C ARG A 542 18.12 -14.87 -14.79
N ALA A 543 18.60 -16.06 -14.39
CA ALA A 543 19.94 -16.52 -14.77
C ALA A 543 20.03 -17.08 -16.20
N GLY A 544 18.92 -17.60 -16.77
CA GLY A 544 18.90 -18.28 -18.07
C GLY A 544 18.51 -17.43 -19.29
N ARG A 545 18.66 -16.11 -19.25
CA ARG A 545 18.17 -15.25 -20.34
C ARG A 545 19.09 -15.15 -21.56
N VAL A 546 20.38 -15.14 -21.37
CA VAL A 546 21.37 -14.90 -22.43
C VAL A 546 22.30 -16.10 -22.62
N GLN A 547 22.55 -16.85 -21.56
CA GLN A 547 23.39 -18.02 -21.53
C GLN A 547 22.98 -18.95 -20.40
N PRO A 548 23.44 -20.22 -20.36
CA PRO A 548 23.24 -21.11 -19.23
C PRO A 548 23.72 -20.46 -17.94
N GLY A 549 22.96 -20.63 -16.85
CA GLY A 549 23.25 -20.00 -15.57
C GLY A 549 23.08 -20.92 -14.38
N VAL A 550 23.30 -20.37 -13.17
CA VAL A 550 23.15 -21.09 -11.91
C VAL A 550 22.28 -20.29 -10.95
N CYS A 551 21.35 -20.96 -10.31
CA CYS A 551 20.52 -20.41 -9.25
C CYS A 551 20.84 -21.10 -7.92
N TYR A 552 21.37 -20.33 -6.98
CA TYR A 552 21.62 -20.76 -5.62
C TYR A 552 20.43 -20.41 -4.73
N ARG A 553 19.71 -21.44 -4.26
CA ARG A 553 18.61 -21.31 -3.32
C ARG A 553 19.11 -21.47 -1.91
N LEU A 554 19.06 -20.40 -1.10
CA LEU A 554 19.53 -20.42 0.29
C LEU A 554 18.45 -20.95 1.24
N TYR A 555 17.78 -21.99 0.80
CA TYR A 555 16.84 -22.83 1.53
C TYR A 555 16.93 -24.26 1.01
N THR A 556 16.51 -25.21 1.82
CA THR A 556 16.63 -26.63 1.49
C THR A 556 15.67 -27.08 0.38
N SER A 557 16.00 -28.16 -0.31
CA SER A 557 15.08 -28.80 -1.28
C SER A 557 13.79 -29.28 -0.60
N TRP A 558 13.86 -29.67 0.69
CA TRP A 558 12.67 -29.94 1.49
C TRP A 558 11.81 -28.67 1.70
N ARG A 559 12.42 -27.54 2.02
CA ARG A 559 11.69 -26.30 2.15
C ARG A 559 11.00 -25.89 0.85
N GLU A 560 11.62 -26.12 -0.29
CA GLU A 560 10.99 -25.89 -1.59
C GLU A 560 9.70 -26.66 -1.75
N SER A 561 9.70 -27.96 -1.37
CA SER A 561 8.49 -28.79 -1.46
C SER A 561 7.34 -28.33 -0.55
N GLN A 562 7.62 -27.46 0.43
CA GLN A 562 6.64 -26.85 1.34
C GLN A 562 6.20 -25.44 0.90
N LEU A 563 6.75 -24.89 -0.19
CA LEU A 563 6.34 -23.60 -0.69
C LEU A 563 4.95 -23.69 -1.32
N GLU A 564 4.13 -22.69 -1.07
CA GLU A 564 2.86 -22.55 -1.76
C GLU A 564 3.09 -22.43 -3.27
N ALA A 565 2.22 -23.04 -4.07
CA ALA A 565 2.36 -23.00 -5.53
C ALA A 565 2.38 -21.56 -6.06
N TYR A 566 1.48 -20.72 -5.52
CA TYR A 566 1.31 -19.32 -5.91
C TYR A 566 1.23 -18.41 -4.71
N GLN A 567 1.50 -17.13 -4.96
CA GLN A 567 1.33 -16.10 -3.97
C GLN A 567 -0.15 -15.86 -3.68
N LEU A 568 -0.48 -15.54 -2.42
CA LEU A 568 -1.83 -15.21 -2.04
C LEU A 568 -2.32 -14.00 -2.86
N PRO A 569 -3.49 -14.08 -3.55
CA PRO A 569 -4.04 -12.97 -4.30
C PRO A 569 -4.18 -11.70 -3.48
N GLU A 570 -3.98 -10.54 -4.10
CA GLU A 570 -4.04 -9.25 -3.40
C GLU A 570 -5.41 -9.00 -2.77
N MET A 571 -6.48 -9.48 -3.40
CA MET A 571 -7.86 -9.37 -2.89
C MET A 571 -8.05 -10.03 -1.51
N LEU A 572 -7.26 -11.04 -1.17
CA LEU A 572 -7.34 -11.76 0.10
C LEU A 572 -6.46 -11.17 1.21
N ARG A 573 -5.59 -10.21 0.87
CA ARG A 573 -4.57 -9.65 1.79
C ARG A 573 -4.55 -8.13 1.87
N THR A 574 -5.57 -7.47 1.34
CA THR A 574 -5.70 -6.00 1.37
C THR A 574 -7.09 -5.59 1.82
N ARG A 575 -7.22 -4.34 2.20
CA ARG A 575 -8.52 -3.74 2.49
C ARG A 575 -9.31 -3.53 1.20
N LEU A 576 -10.64 -3.60 1.29
CA LEU A 576 -11.53 -3.63 0.14
C LEU A 576 -12.34 -2.34 -0.08
N GLU A 577 -12.12 -1.29 0.72
CA GLU A 577 -12.93 -0.07 0.73
C GLU A 577 -13.03 0.59 -0.67
N THR A 578 -11.89 0.75 -1.33
CA THR A 578 -11.85 1.33 -2.69
C THR A 578 -12.59 0.45 -3.70
N LEU A 579 -12.53 -0.86 -3.52
CA LEU A 579 -13.21 -1.82 -4.39
C LEU A 579 -14.71 -1.78 -4.20
N ILE A 580 -15.17 -1.73 -2.95
CA ILE A 580 -16.58 -1.62 -2.59
C ILE A 580 -17.18 -0.34 -3.20
N LEU A 581 -16.50 0.80 -3.08
CA LEU A 581 -16.98 2.03 -3.70
C LEU A 581 -17.09 1.91 -5.23
N LYS A 582 -16.17 1.20 -5.88
CA LYS A 582 -16.26 0.92 -7.33
C LYS A 582 -17.44 0.01 -7.67
N ILE A 583 -17.71 -1.01 -6.86
CA ILE A 583 -18.90 -1.86 -7.04
C ILE A 583 -20.17 -1.02 -7.00
N LYS A 584 -20.27 -0.12 -6.03
CA LYS A 584 -21.45 0.72 -5.83
C LYS A 584 -21.62 1.77 -6.92
N ILE A 585 -20.58 2.48 -7.34
CA ILE A 585 -20.65 3.47 -8.41
C ILE A 585 -20.98 2.85 -9.77
N LEU A 586 -20.48 1.64 -10.04
CA LEU A 586 -20.79 0.87 -11.24
C LEU A 586 -22.14 0.13 -11.15
N LYS A 587 -22.87 0.25 -10.03
CA LYS A 587 -24.18 -0.37 -9.78
C LYS A 587 -24.17 -1.90 -9.99
N LEU A 588 -23.13 -2.57 -9.53
CA LEU A 588 -22.94 -4.02 -9.68
C LEU A 588 -23.68 -4.87 -8.62
N GLY A 589 -24.45 -4.25 -7.72
CA GLY A 589 -25.24 -4.91 -6.70
C GLY A 589 -24.60 -4.83 -5.30
N SER A 590 -24.91 -5.84 -4.44
CA SER A 590 -24.25 -5.90 -3.13
C SER A 590 -22.78 -6.27 -3.27
N ALA A 591 -21.94 -5.75 -2.38
CA ALA A 591 -20.51 -6.01 -2.43
C ALA A 591 -20.19 -7.51 -2.26
N GLU A 592 -20.91 -8.18 -1.35
CA GLU A 592 -20.73 -9.60 -1.09
C GLU A 592 -21.09 -10.47 -2.31
N ALA A 593 -22.30 -10.30 -2.84
CA ALA A 593 -22.75 -11.11 -3.99
C ALA A 593 -21.89 -10.89 -5.25
N PHE A 594 -21.34 -9.70 -5.42
CA PHE A 594 -20.45 -9.42 -6.53
C PHE A 594 -19.07 -10.08 -6.33
N LEU A 595 -18.45 -9.92 -5.15
CA LEU A 595 -17.13 -10.45 -4.87
C LEU A 595 -17.09 -11.98 -4.74
N GLN A 596 -18.24 -12.62 -4.42
CA GLN A 596 -18.36 -14.08 -4.47
C GLN A 596 -18.14 -14.68 -5.87
N LYS A 597 -18.25 -13.88 -6.93
CA LYS A 597 -17.95 -14.29 -8.30
C LYS A 597 -16.44 -14.29 -8.61
N ALA A 598 -15.60 -13.81 -7.71
CA ALA A 598 -14.14 -13.75 -7.92
C ALA A 598 -13.54 -15.16 -8.01
N ILE A 599 -12.39 -15.27 -8.64
CA ILE A 599 -11.61 -16.54 -8.69
C ILE A 599 -11.32 -17.06 -7.28
N ASN A 600 -10.92 -16.15 -6.38
CA ASN A 600 -10.73 -16.40 -4.96
C ASN A 600 -11.50 -15.32 -4.18
N PRO A 601 -12.72 -15.59 -3.70
CA PRO A 601 -13.50 -14.61 -2.95
C PRO A 601 -12.83 -14.22 -1.64
N PRO A 602 -12.91 -12.93 -1.23
CA PRO A 602 -12.45 -12.50 0.08
C PRO A 602 -13.35 -13.07 1.20
N SER A 603 -12.84 -13.11 2.44
CA SER A 603 -13.64 -13.56 3.57
C SER A 603 -14.76 -12.55 3.90
N SER A 604 -15.88 -13.05 4.42
CA SER A 604 -17.01 -12.19 4.84
C SER A 604 -16.61 -11.23 5.94
N GLU A 605 -15.67 -11.61 6.83
CA GLU A 605 -15.15 -10.74 7.89
C GLU A 605 -14.36 -9.56 7.32
N ALA A 606 -13.48 -9.78 6.33
CA ALA A 606 -12.71 -8.72 5.68
C ALA A 606 -13.63 -7.73 4.96
N LEU A 607 -14.68 -8.27 4.32
CA LEU A 607 -15.70 -7.46 3.66
C LEU A 607 -16.48 -6.62 4.67
N HIS A 608 -16.93 -7.24 5.76
CA HIS A 608 -17.66 -6.56 6.84
C HIS A 608 -16.86 -5.41 7.47
N LEU A 609 -15.57 -5.64 7.75
CA LEU A 609 -14.69 -4.59 8.28
C LEU A 609 -14.55 -3.40 7.31
N SER A 610 -14.44 -3.67 6.01
CA SER A 610 -14.34 -2.60 5.01
C SER A 610 -15.67 -1.86 4.82
N LEU A 611 -16.81 -2.55 4.91
CA LEU A 611 -18.15 -1.92 4.90
C LEU A 611 -18.32 -1.03 6.14
N GLN A 612 -18.03 -1.54 7.34
CA GLN A 612 -18.11 -0.77 8.58
C GLN A 612 -17.22 0.48 8.56
N PHE A 613 -16.03 0.36 7.96
CA PHE A 613 -15.16 1.51 7.79
C PHE A 613 -15.77 2.58 6.88
N LEU A 614 -16.37 2.19 5.75
CA LEU A 614 -17.03 3.11 4.82
C LEU A 614 -18.29 3.76 5.42
N ILE A 615 -19.05 3.03 6.24
CA ILE A 615 -20.18 3.57 7.00
C ILE A 615 -19.68 4.58 8.04
N THR A 616 -18.63 4.26 8.79
CA THR A 616 -18.01 5.19 9.76
C THR A 616 -17.46 6.45 9.08
N LEU A 617 -16.93 6.32 7.86
CA LEU A 617 -16.47 7.45 7.03
C LEU A 617 -17.65 8.30 6.49
N LYS A 618 -18.89 7.84 6.66
CA LYS A 618 -20.13 8.40 6.05
C LYS A 618 -20.13 8.33 4.51
N ALA A 619 -19.44 7.35 3.93
CA ALA A 619 -19.44 7.10 2.49
C ALA A 619 -20.57 6.15 2.04
N LEU A 620 -20.99 5.24 2.92
CA LEU A 620 -22.12 4.34 2.72
C LEU A 620 -23.13 4.49 3.85
N ASN A 621 -24.40 4.22 3.52
CA ASN A 621 -25.45 3.98 4.48
C ASN A 621 -25.39 2.53 4.99
N GLU A 622 -26.17 2.21 6.03
CA GLU A 622 -26.24 0.85 6.58
C GLU A 622 -26.76 -0.20 5.59
N ASP A 623 -27.56 0.21 4.61
CA ASP A 623 -28.07 -0.60 3.51
C ASP A 623 -27.10 -0.75 2.33
N GLU A 624 -25.85 -0.35 2.50
CA GLU A 624 -24.80 -0.31 1.50
C GLU A 624 -25.05 0.65 0.33
N THR A 625 -26.00 1.56 0.39
CA THR A 625 -26.18 2.58 -0.63
C THR A 625 -25.14 3.70 -0.49
N LEU A 626 -24.74 4.29 -1.63
CA LEU A 626 -23.83 5.42 -1.62
C LEU A 626 -24.49 6.66 -1.02
N THR A 627 -23.82 7.30 -0.06
CA THR A 627 -24.14 8.67 0.32
C THR A 627 -23.65 9.65 -0.77
N PRO A 628 -24.07 10.93 -0.77
CA PRO A 628 -23.47 11.94 -1.65
C PRO A 628 -21.94 12.00 -1.53
N LEU A 629 -21.40 11.91 -0.32
CA LEU A 629 -19.96 11.82 -0.09
C LEU A 629 -19.37 10.57 -0.76
N GLY A 630 -19.98 9.40 -0.53
CA GLY A 630 -19.53 8.14 -1.13
C GLY A 630 -19.52 8.17 -2.65
N TYR A 631 -20.51 8.82 -3.27
CA TYR A 631 -20.53 9.02 -4.71
C TYR A 631 -19.31 9.81 -5.21
N HIS A 632 -19.00 10.93 -4.57
CA HIS A 632 -17.80 11.71 -4.92
C HIS A 632 -16.51 10.93 -4.67
N LEU A 633 -16.41 10.22 -3.55
CA LEU A 633 -15.25 9.38 -3.23
C LEU A 633 -15.05 8.25 -4.25
N ALA A 634 -16.14 7.64 -4.73
CA ALA A 634 -16.07 6.58 -5.74
C ALA A 634 -15.60 7.08 -7.12
N LYS A 635 -15.85 8.35 -7.44
CA LYS A 635 -15.35 9.00 -8.67
C LYS A 635 -13.88 9.39 -8.57
N LEU A 636 -13.40 9.69 -7.37
CA LEU A 636 -12.00 10.04 -7.17
C LEU A 636 -11.11 8.79 -7.21
N PRO A 637 -10.04 8.77 -8.01
CA PRO A 637 -9.08 7.66 -8.03
C PRO A 637 -8.11 7.75 -6.85
N LEU A 638 -8.67 7.89 -5.65
CA LEU A 638 -7.97 8.08 -4.39
C LEU A 638 -8.47 7.10 -3.34
N ASP A 639 -7.66 6.91 -2.32
CA ASP A 639 -8.11 6.31 -1.07
C ASP A 639 -9.26 7.14 -0.46
N PRO A 640 -10.32 6.52 0.09
CA PRO A 640 -11.48 7.24 0.60
C PRO A 640 -11.17 8.30 1.66
N GLN A 641 -10.19 8.05 2.54
CA GLN A 641 -9.76 9.01 3.55
C GLN A 641 -9.13 10.25 2.91
N THR A 642 -8.24 10.04 1.97
CA THR A 642 -7.58 11.11 1.22
C THR A 642 -8.58 11.89 0.35
N GLY A 643 -9.52 11.18 -0.27
CA GLY A 643 -10.61 11.79 -1.05
C GLY A 643 -11.49 12.70 -0.18
N LYS A 644 -11.91 12.24 1.00
CA LYS A 644 -12.66 13.05 1.97
C LYS A 644 -11.87 14.29 2.41
N MET A 645 -10.57 14.14 2.64
CA MET A 645 -9.70 15.24 3.04
C MET A 645 -9.68 16.38 2.02
N ILE A 646 -9.56 16.08 0.72
CA ILE A 646 -9.55 17.15 -0.32
C ILE A 646 -10.93 17.80 -0.52
N ILE A 647 -12.02 17.06 -0.36
CA ILE A 647 -13.38 17.63 -0.38
C ILE A 647 -13.54 18.60 0.79
N MET A 648 -13.15 18.20 1.99
CA MET A 648 -13.20 19.07 3.16
C MET A 648 -12.31 20.31 3.03
N ALA A 649 -11.15 20.18 2.38
CA ALA A 649 -10.25 21.30 2.12
C ALA A 649 -10.90 22.41 1.25
N SER A 650 -11.74 22.03 0.28
CA SER A 650 -12.51 22.98 -0.52
C SER A 650 -13.56 23.72 0.32
N ILE A 651 -14.18 23.03 1.29
CA ILE A 651 -15.19 23.60 2.18
C ILE A 651 -14.58 24.57 3.21
N PHE A 652 -13.40 24.23 3.74
CA PHE A 652 -12.67 25.01 4.73
C PHE A 652 -11.71 26.05 4.13
N SER A 653 -11.68 26.21 2.81
CA SER A 653 -10.80 27.13 2.07
C SER A 653 -9.32 27.01 2.48
N CYS A 654 -8.79 25.78 2.46
CA CYS A 654 -7.37 25.45 2.72
C CYS A 654 -6.82 24.44 1.71
N LEU A 655 -7.14 24.66 0.43
CA LEU A 655 -6.98 23.68 -0.63
C LEU A 655 -5.51 23.35 -0.93
N ASP A 656 -4.66 24.35 -1.16
CA ASP A 656 -3.26 24.19 -1.60
C ASP A 656 -2.44 23.28 -0.67
N PRO A 657 -2.37 23.52 0.66
CA PRO A 657 -1.61 22.66 1.56
C PRO A 657 -2.19 21.23 1.64
N ILE A 658 -3.51 21.09 1.65
CA ILE A 658 -4.15 19.78 1.76
C ILE A 658 -4.01 18.96 0.48
N LEU A 659 -4.03 19.56 -0.70
CA LEU A 659 -3.69 18.86 -1.95
C LEU A 659 -2.25 18.32 -1.91
N THR A 660 -1.33 19.03 -1.27
CA THR A 660 0.05 18.56 -1.07
C THR A 660 0.09 17.35 -0.15
N VAL A 661 -0.64 17.37 0.96
CA VAL A 661 -0.77 16.22 1.86
C VAL A 661 -1.36 15.03 1.11
N ALA A 662 -2.48 15.22 0.43
CA ALA A 662 -3.19 14.17 -0.32
C ALA A 662 -2.30 13.53 -1.41
N ALA A 663 -1.57 14.35 -2.18
CA ALA A 663 -0.65 13.87 -3.19
C ALA A 663 0.51 13.07 -2.56
N SER A 664 1.05 13.55 -1.44
CA SER A 664 2.15 12.87 -0.75
C SER A 664 1.75 11.53 -0.15
N LEU A 665 0.56 11.43 0.44
CA LEU A 665 0.02 10.17 0.97
C LEU A 665 -0.32 9.16 -0.13
N SER A 666 -0.68 9.65 -1.32
CA SER A 666 -1.05 8.80 -2.46
C SER A 666 0.14 8.33 -3.30
N PHE A 667 1.35 8.77 -3.01
CA PHE A 667 2.54 8.49 -3.81
C PHE A 667 3.76 8.12 -2.92
N LYS A 668 4.92 8.06 -3.52
CA LYS A 668 6.17 7.76 -2.82
C LYS A 668 6.65 8.93 -1.99
N ASP A 669 7.32 8.65 -0.87
CA ASP A 669 8.05 9.65 -0.08
C ASP A 669 9.00 10.46 -0.98
N ALA A 670 8.95 11.78 -0.87
CA ALA A 670 9.84 12.68 -1.61
C ALA A 670 11.30 12.60 -1.10
N PHE A 671 11.50 12.15 0.14
CA PHE A 671 12.83 11.99 0.70
C PHE A 671 13.51 10.72 0.19
N MET A 672 14.71 10.90 -0.33
CA MET A 672 15.63 9.83 -0.68
C MET A 672 16.55 9.56 0.51
N VAL A 673 16.73 8.29 0.84
CA VAL A 673 17.62 7.88 1.93
C VAL A 673 18.87 7.23 1.35
N PRO A 674 19.96 7.99 1.12
CA PRO A 674 21.23 7.39 0.73
C PRO A 674 21.78 6.53 1.87
N LEU A 675 22.47 5.45 1.52
CA LEU A 675 23.11 4.55 2.49
C LEU A 675 24.06 5.29 3.42
N GLY A 676 23.87 5.14 4.73
CA GLY A 676 24.69 5.77 5.76
C GLY A 676 24.37 7.24 6.02
N LYS A 677 23.30 7.79 5.42
CA LYS A 677 22.85 9.18 5.64
C LYS A 677 21.46 9.27 6.27
N GLU A 678 20.97 8.19 6.85
CA GLU A 678 19.65 8.08 7.44
C GLU A 678 19.38 9.19 8.46
N ARG A 679 20.35 9.44 9.38
CA ARG A 679 20.26 10.52 10.38
C ARG A 679 20.14 11.91 9.77
N LEU A 680 20.89 12.19 8.71
CA LEU A 680 20.85 13.50 8.05
C LEU A 680 19.49 13.74 7.35
N VAL A 681 18.87 12.69 6.83
CA VAL A 681 17.53 12.77 6.27
C VAL A 681 16.50 13.03 7.37
N ASP A 682 16.59 12.37 8.52
CA ASP A 682 15.70 12.58 9.66
C ASP A 682 15.86 14.00 10.25
N GLU A 683 17.07 14.52 10.31
CA GLU A 683 17.34 15.91 10.70
C GLU A 683 16.72 16.91 9.70
N ALA A 684 16.81 16.63 8.40
CA ALA A 684 16.17 17.45 7.37
C ALA A 684 14.63 17.43 7.55
N LYS A 685 14.02 16.28 7.77
CA LYS A 685 12.59 16.14 8.06
C LYS A 685 12.18 16.98 9.28
N LYS A 686 12.92 16.85 10.39
CA LYS A 686 12.66 17.63 11.62
C LYS A 686 12.79 19.14 11.40
N ARG A 687 13.74 19.58 10.59
CA ARG A 687 13.89 20.99 10.22
C ARG A 687 12.67 21.51 9.44
N PHE A 688 12.17 20.77 8.45
CA PHE A 688 10.97 21.12 7.71
C PHE A 688 9.69 21.06 8.56
N ALA A 689 9.61 20.17 9.52
CA ALA A 689 8.48 20.12 10.44
C ALA A 689 8.45 21.34 11.37
N GLY A 690 9.61 21.89 11.73
CA GLY A 690 9.70 23.00 12.67
C GLY A 690 8.96 22.69 13.98
N ASN A 691 8.13 23.62 14.43
CA ASN A 691 7.35 23.48 15.66
C ASN A 691 5.99 22.82 15.45
N THR A 692 5.63 22.42 14.21
CA THR A 692 4.28 21.89 13.91
C THR A 692 4.04 20.48 14.44
N LYS A 693 5.11 19.71 14.70
CA LYS A 693 5.03 18.32 15.18
C LYS A 693 4.11 17.42 14.32
N SER A 694 4.08 17.68 13.03
CA SER A 694 3.18 17.02 12.10
C SER A 694 3.96 16.50 10.90
N ASP A 695 3.85 15.19 10.65
CA ASP A 695 4.44 14.56 9.45
C ASP A 695 3.78 15.12 8.18
N HIS A 696 2.48 15.40 8.22
CA HIS A 696 1.73 15.96 7.08
C HIS A 696 2.13 17.41 6.77
N ILE A 697 2.23 18.26 7.79
CA ILE A 697 2.62 19.67 7.59
C ILE A 697 4.10 19.76 7.18
N MET A 698 4.95 18.87 7.65
CA MET A 698 6.33 18.77 7.18
C MET A 698 6.36 18.60 5.65
N LEU A 699 5.50 17.75 5.06
CA LEU A 699 5.41 17.55 3.61
C LEU A 699 4.95 18.83 2.89
N VAL A 700 3.99 19.57 3.47
CA VAL A 700 3.56 20.87 2.94
C VAL A 700 4.72 21.85 2.89
N ASN A 701 5.48 21.95 3.98
CA ASN A 701 6.62 22.87 4.07
C ASN A 701 7.74 22.50 3.09
N VAL A 702 8.03 21.21 2.91
CA VAL A 702 8.98 20.73 1.90
C VAL A 702 8.56 21.17 0.50
N PHE A 703 7.30 20.95 0.18
CA PHE A 703 6.78 21.24 -1.16
C PHE A 703 6.75 22.75 -1.45
N SER A 704 6.29 23.56 -0.49
CA SER A 704 6.23 25.02 -0.61
C SER A 704 7.63 25.62 -0.81
N GLN A 705 8.62 25.19 0.01
CA GLN A 705 9.99 25.67 -0.12
C GLN A 705 10.65 25.21 -1.43
N TRP A 706 10.32 24.00 -1.89
CA TRP A 706 10.76 23.52 -3.21
C TRP A 706 10.16 24.37 -4.34
N GLU A 707 8.87 24.70 -4.31
CA GLU A 707 8.25 25.58 -5.31
C GLU A 707 8.93 26.97 -5.35
N GLU A 708 9.29 27.51 -4.18
CA GLU A 708 10.03 28.78 -4.11
C GLU A 708 11.44 28.65 -4.72
N ALA A 709 12.15 27.54 -4.42
CA ALA A 709 13.46 27.27 -5.01
C ALA A 709 13.38 27.10 -6.53
N VAL A 710 12.32 26.45 -7.04
CA VAL A 710 12.08 26.33 -8.49
C VAL A 710 11.88 27.70 -9.13
N LYS A 711 11.11 28.59 -8.51
CA LYS A 711 10.92 29.98 -9.00
C LYS A 711 12.25 30.74 -9.05
N LYS A 712 13.16 30.48 -8.09
CA LYS A 712 14.50 31.06 -8.03
C LYS A 712 15.53 30.35 -8.94
N ARG A 713 15.14 29.29 -9.67
CA ARG A 713 15.97 28.41 -10.51
C ARG A 713 16.98 27.54 -9.76
N ASP A 714 16.85 27.43 -8.44
CA ASP A 714 17.74 26.66 -7.55
C ASP A 714 17.13 25.32 -7.12
N GLY A 715 16.03 24.88 -7.77
CA GLY A 715 15.25 23.72 -7.32
C GLY A 715 16.03 22.39 -7.30
N ASN A 716 16.99 22.17 -8.21
CA ASN A 716 17.83 20.98 -8.20
C ASN A 716 18.83 20.98 -7.04
N GLU A 717 19.45 22.13 -6.75
CA GLU A 717 20.37 22.29 -5.63
C GLU A 717 19.63 22.13 -4.30
N PHE A 718 18.43 22.71 -4.18
CA PHE A 718 17.55 22.51 -3.04
C PHE A 718 17.25 21.04 -2.81
N CYS A 719 16.90 20.27 -3.86
CA CYS A 719 16.64 18.85 -3.75
C CYS A 719 17.88 18.08 -3.27
N TYR A 720 19.04 18.37 -3.82
CA TYR A 720 20.30 17.72 -3.45
C TYR A 720 20.69 18.01 -1.99
N ALA A 721 20.62 19.26 -1.57
CA ALA A 721 20.96 19.69 -0.21
C ALA A 721 20.03 19.10 0.87
N ASN A 722 18.79 18.76 0.51
CA ASN A 722 17.75 18.29 1.43
C ASN A 722 17.37 16.81 1.21
N TYR A 723 18.15 16.06 0.44
CA TYR A 723 17.88 14.63 0.16
C TYR A 723 16.51 14.38 -0.49
N LEU A 724 16.06 15.27 -1.39
CA LEU A 724 14.76 15.20 -2.04
C LEU A 724 14.87 14.70 -3.48
N SER A 725 13.85 13.99 -3.94
CA SER A 725 13.72 13.55 -5.32
C SER A 725 13.02 14.60 -6.17
N TRP A 726 13.70 15.24 -7.07
CA TRP A 726 13.14 16.16 -8.05
C TRP A 726 11.96 15.56 -8.82
N ASN A 727 12.15 14.33 -9.32
CA ASN A 727 11.11 13.65 -10.08
C ASN A 727 9.86 13.36 -9.24
N THR A 728 10.04 13.01 -7.98
CA THR A 728 8.92 12.78 -7.06
C THR A 728 8.17 14.08 -6.80
N LEU A 729 8.86 15.17 -6.48
CA LEU A 729 8.25 16.49 -6.25
C LEU A 729 7.51 17.00 -7.49
N LYS A 730 8.08 16.84 -8.68
CA LYS A 730 7.39 17.17 -9.93
C LYS A 730 6.15 16.32 -10.15
N MET A 731 6.21 15.03 -9.80
CA MET A 731 5.04 14.15 -9.88
C MET A 731 3.96 14.58 -8.88
N LEU A 732 4.33 14.94 -7.64
CA LEU A 732 3.39 15.48 -6.65
C LEU A 732 2.72 16.76 -7.17
N SER A 733 3.47 17.66 -7.83
CA SER A 733 2.91 18.85 -8.46
C SER A 733 1.85 18.52 -9.52
N ASN A 734 2.13 17.54 -10.39
CA ASN A 734 1.18 17.08 -11.39
C ASN A 734 -0.06 16.42 -10.74
N MET A 735 0.12 15.65 -9.66
CA MET A 735 -0.99 15.03 -8.93
C MET A 735 -1.90 16.06 -8.27
N ARG A 736 -1.32 17.11 -7.68
CA ARG A 736 -2.09 18.22 -7.10
C ARG A 736 -2.97 18.89 -8.14
N GLN A 737 -2.41 19.14 -9.33
CA GLN A 737 -3.16 19.71 -10.45
C GLN A 737 -4.31 18.78 -10.88
N GLN A 738 -4.03 17.49 -11.01
CA GLN A 738 -5.06 16.50 -11.34
C GLN A 738 -6.17 16.42 -10.28
N PHE A 739 -5.84 16.54 -8.99
CA PHE A 739 -6.85 16.55 -7.93
C PHE A 739 -7.71 17.80 -8.00
N ALA A 740 -7.15 18.94 -8.37
CA ALA A 740 -7.92 20.16 -8.62
C ALA A 740 -8.85 20.00 -9.84
N GLU A 741 -8.37 19.36 -10.92
CA GLU A 741 -9.19 19.02 -12.08
C GLU A 741 -10.41 18.15 -11.68
N TYR A 742 -10.19 17.13 -10.87
CA TYR A 742 -11.30 16.30 -10.36
C TYR A 742 -12.28 17.08 -9.48
N LEU A 743 -11.78 17.94 -8.58
CA LEU A 743 -12.64 18.78 -7.75
C LEU A 743 -13.43 19.78 -8.61
N HIS A 744 -12.86 20.27 -9.69
CA HIS A 744 -13.53 21.13 -10.66
C HIS A 744 -14.61 20.36 -11.45
N GLU A 745 -14.29 19.17 -11.95
CA GLU A 745 -15.27 18.29 -12.61
C GLU A 745 -16.43 17.91 -11.69
N LEU A 746 -16.16 17.76 -10.40
CA LEU A 746 -17.17 17.50 -9.38
C LEU A 746 -17.85 18.79 -8.86
N ASN A 747 -17.52 19.95 -9.41
CA ASN A 747 -18.06 21.26 -9.07
C ASN A 747 -17.78 21.74 -7.62
N PHE A 748 -16.78 21.20 -6.94
CA PHE A 748 -16.36 21.69 -5.63
C PHE A 748 -15.58 23.00 -5.71
N ILE A 749 -14.93 23.28 -6.83
CA ILE A 749 -14.21 24.50 -7.14
C ILE A 749 -14.61 25.02 -8.52
N GLY A 750 -14.72 26.34 -8.66
CA GLY A 750 -15.12 26.99 -9.93
C GLY A 750 -13.95 27.21 -10.88
N SER A 751 -12.70 27.09 -10.41
CA SER A 751 -11.49 27.26 -11.19
C SER A 751 -10.46 26.19 -10.83
N GLN A 752 -9.66 25.78 -11.80
CA GLN A 752 -8.56 24.85 -11.60
C GLN A 752 -7.29 25.49 -11.03
N ASP A 753 -7.33 26.80 -10.73
CA ASP A 753 -6.22 27.50 -10.07
C ASP A 753 -6.15 27.10 -8.59
N ILE A 754 -5.22 26.20 -8.27
CA ILE A 754 -4.99 25.71 -6.90
C ILE A 754 -4.71 26.86 -5.92
N LYS A 755 -4.10 27.95 -6.40
CA LYS A 755 -3.66 29.07 -5.55
C LYS A 755 -4.64 30.23 -5.48
N ALA A 756 -5.83 30.08 -6.07
CA ALA A 756 -6.87 31.09 -5.98
C ALA A 756 -7.22 31.40 -4.52
N ARG A 757 -7.30 32.71 -4.19
CA ARG A 757 -7.49 33.17 -2.81
C ARG A 757 -8.76 32.65 -2.17
N GLU A 758 -9.82 32.50 -2.96
CA GLU A 758 -11.13 32.01 -2.49
C GLU A 758 -11.07 30.60 -1.89
N TYR A 759 -10.14 29.73 -2.36
CA TYR A 759 -9.96 28.37 -1.87
C TYR A 759 -8.87 28.24 -0.80
N ASN A 760 -8.16 29.35 -0.46
CA ASN A 760 -6.97 29.32 0.38
C ASN A 760 -6.96 30.36 1.51
N GLN A 761 -8.15 30.86 1.91
CA GLN A 761 -8.24 31.86 2.97
C GLN A 761 -7.69 31.38 4.32
N ASN A 762 -7.73 30.09 4.57
CA ASN A 762 -7.30 29.46 5.82
C ASN A 762 -6.04 28.57 5.65
N SER A 763 -5.33 28.68 4.53
CA SER A 763 -4.16 27.84 4.23
C SER A 763 -2.98 28.04 5.17
N ASP A 764 -2.87 29.22 5.81
CA ASP A 764 -1.83 29.52 6.79
C ASP A 764 -2.23 29.16 8.23
N ASN A 765 -3.47 28.74 8.44
CA ASN A 765 -3.97 28.39 9.77
C ASN A 765 -3.69 26.91 10.10
N LEU A 766 -2.63 26.67 10.86
CA LEU A 766 -2.18 25.32 11.24
C LEU A 766 -3.30 24.47 11.88
N LYS A 767 -4.10 25.06 12.76
CA LYS A 767 -5.15 24.29 13.47
C LYS A 767 -6.31 23.90 12.56
N VAL A 768 -6.67 24.77 11.61
CA VAL A 768 -7.64 24.42 10.57
C VAL A 768 -7.11 23.31 9.66
N LEU A 769 -5.82 23.37 9.28
CA LEU A 769 -5.20 22.29 8.52
C LEU A 769 -5.23 20.97 9.30
N GLN A 770 -4.88 20.97 10.58
CA GLN A 770 -4.94 19.79 11.44
C GLN A 770 -6.37 19.25 11.57
N ALA A 771 -7.37 20.13 11.65
CA ALA A 771 -8.79 19.75 11.70
C ALA A 771 -9.24 19.08 10.39
N VAL A 772 -8.85 19.63 9.24
CA VAL A 772 -9.17 19.04 7.93
C VAL A 772 -8.45 17.70 7.73
N ILE A 773 -7.19 17.59 8.15
CA ILE A 773 -6.46 16.30 8.16
C ILE A 773 -7.20 15.30 9.06
N CYS A 774 -7.66 15.72 10.26
CA CYS A 774 -8.46 14.90 11.15
C CYS A 774 -9.74 14.40 10.47
N SER A 775 -10.47 15.27 9.76
CA SER A 775 -11.72 14.92 9.07
C SER A 775 -11.55 13.79 8.05
N GLY A 776 -10.40 13.77 7.35
CA GLY A 776 -10.06 12.72 6.39
C GLY A 776 -9.56 11.44 7.07
N LEU A 777 -8.70 11.55 8.06
CA LEU A 777 -8.06 10.40 8.70
C LEU A 777 -8.91 9.70 9.76
N TYR A 778 -9.96 10.35 10.30
CA TYR A 778 -10.87 9.68 11.21
C TYR A 778 -11.47 8.40 10.56
N PRO A 779 -11.54 7.23 11.24
CA PRO A 779 -11.39 6.98 12.68
C PRO A 779 -9.97 6.62 13.15
N ASN A 780 -8.93 6.86 12.38
CA ASN A 780 -7.56 6.53 12.73
C ASN A 780 -7.01 7.49 13.79
N VAL A 781 -7.45 7.34 15.03
CA VAL A 781 -7.07 8.17 16.18
C VAL A 781 -6.20 7.38 17.16
N ALA A 782 -5.21 8.03 17.73
CA ALA A 782 -4.35 7.49 18.77
C ALA A 782 -4.27 8.45 19.98
N LYS A 783 -4.20 7.89 21.18
CA LYS A 783 -3.99 8.60 22.44
C LYS A 783 -2.54 8.44 22.88
N GLY A 784 -1.80 9.54 22.99
CA GLY A 784 -0.42 9.59 23.46
C GLY A 784 -0.36 9.51 24.98
N GLN A 785 0.68 8.85 25.49
CA GLN A 785 1.04 8.81 26.90
C GLN A 785 2.40 9.47 27.07
N PHE A 786 2.48 10.44 27.97
CA PHE A 786 3.63 11.32 28.13
C PHE A 786 4.31 11.10 29.48
N LYS A 787 5.67 11.18 29.48
CA LYS A 787 6.51 11.28 30.68
C LYS A 787 7.52 12.39 30.45
N ASN A 788 7.64 13.32 31.38
CA ASN A 788 8.52 14.49 31.26
C ASN A 788 8.33 15.24 29.92
N LYS A 789 7.07 15.47 29.52
CA LYS A 789 6.67 16.08 28.23
C LYS A 789 7.10 15.32 26.99
N ARG A 790 7.67 14.13 27.12
CA ARG A 790 8.01 13.25 26.00
C ARG A 790 6.93 12.20 25.80
N LEU A 791 6.62 11.94 24.53
CA LEU A 791 5.71 10.86 24.15
C LEU A 791 6.44 9.52 24.34
N VAL A 792 5.88 8.65 25.19
CA VAL A 792 6.46 7.34 25.50
C VAL A 792 5.83 6.25 24.65
N ARG A 793 4.50 6.28 24.52
CA ARG A 793 3.76 5.31 23.70
C ARG A 793 2.41 5.88 23.27
N CYS A 794 1.79 5.22 22.29
CA CYS A 794 0.44 5.51 21.88
C CYS A 794 -0.47 4.30 22.15
N SER A 795 -1.77 4.57 22.30
CA SER A 795 -2.82 3.57 22.29
C SER A 795 -3.87 3.93 21.25
N THR A 796 -4.43 2.94 20.57
CA THR A 796 -5.53 3.10 19.61
C THR A 796 -6.74 2.33 20.13
N LYS A 797 -7.90 2.42 19.47
CA LYS A 797 -9.10 1.67 19.85
C LYS A 797 -8.82 0.15 19.95
N THR A 798 -7.97 -0.39 19.07
CA THR A 798 -7.68 -1.83 18.97
C THR A 798 -6.38 -2.24 19.65
N ASP A 799 -5.41 -1.34 19.79
CA ASP A 799 -4.08 -1.65 20.32
C ASP A 799 -3.75 -0.80 21.54
N ALA A 800 -3.51 -1.45 22.67
CA ALA A 800 -3.11 -0.78 23.90
C ALA A 800 -1.66 -0.27 23.86
N LYS A 801 -0.82 -0.83 22.99
CA LYS A 801 0.61 -0.49 22.85
C LYS A 801 0.96 -0.33 21.37
N ALA A 802 1.07 0.90 20.91
CA ALA A 802 1.58 1.26 19.60
C ALA A 802 2.74 2.26 19.76
N ALA A 803 3.67 2.26 18.81
CA ALA A 803 4.79 3.19 18.76
C ALA A 803 4.69 4.09 17.51
N LEU A 804 5.29 5.26 17.56
CA LEU A 804 5.51 6.05 16.35
C LEU A 804 6.55 5.36 15.47
N HIS A 805 6.34 5.40 14.17
CA HIS A 805 7.35 4.88 13.25
C HIS A 805 8.64 5.71 13.35
N PRO A 806 9.86 5.10 13.35
CA PRO A 806 11.11 5.81 13.52
C PRO A 806 11.34 7.00 12.57
N LYS A 807 10.75 6.97 11.37
CA LYS A 807 10.82 8.05 10.39
C LYS A 807 9.91 9.24 10.68
N SER A 808 9.00 9.15 11.67
CA SER A 808 8.13 10.26 12.04
C SER A 808 8.93 11.38 12.69
N VAL A 809 8.62 12.62 12.33
CA VAL A 809 9.22 13.83 12.93
C VAL A 809 8.89 13.94 14.43
N ASN A 810 7.87 13.23 14.89
CA ASN A 810 7.40 13.22 16.26
C ASN A 810 8.22 12.34 17.20
N VAL A 811 9.09 11.47 16.67
CA VAL A 811 10.01 10.65 17.47
C VAL A 811 10.99 11.55 18.21
N SER A 812 11.10 11.37 19.52
CA SER A 812 11.98 12.15 20.41
C SER A 812 11.57 13.64 20.59
N GLN A 813 10.38 14.05 20.11
CA GLN A 813 9.86 15.40 20.37
C GLN A 813 9.28 15.55 21.78
N CYS A 814 9.30 16.78 22.29
CA CYS A 814 8.77 17.15 23.59
C CYS A 814 7.74 18.28 23.47
N GLY A 815 6.95 18.48 24.55
CA GLY A 815 6.08 19.65 24.69
C GLY A 815 4.91 19.63 23.69
N PHE A 816 4.25 18.51 23.55
CA PHE A 816 3.00 18.44 22.80
C PHE A 816 1.89 19.20 23.51
N ASP A 817 1.05 19.88 22.76
CA ASP A 817 -0.06 20.69 23.27
C ASP A 817 -1.36 19.87 23.38
N THR A 818 -1.37 18.67 22.83
CA THR A 818 -2.50 17.73 22.88
C THR A 818 -1.99 16.30 23.07
N GLN A 819 -2.85 15.46 23.65
CA GLN A 819 -2.58 14.01 23.76
C GLN A 819 -3.16 13.20 22.60
N TRP A 820 -3.92 13.81 21.72
CA TRP A 820 -4.58 13.12 20.61
C TRP A 820 -3.81 13.29 19.32
N PHE A 821 -3.75 12.22 18.56
CA PHE A 821 -3.07 12.16 17.27
C PHE A 821 -3.98 11.46 16.26
N VAL A 822 -3.92 11.91 15.01
CA VAL A 822 -4.41 11.13 13.86
C VAL A 822 -3.22 10.56 13.11
N TYR A 823 -3.42 9.39 12.50
CA TYR A 823 -2.39 8.69 11.72
C TYR A 823 -2.99 8.15 10.42
N TYR A 824 -2.18 8.07 9.38
CA TYR A 824 -2.65 7.56 8.10
C TYR A 824 -2.74 6.03 8.10
N THR A 825 -1.65 5.35 8.43
CA THR A 825 -1.64 3.89 8.47
C THR A 825 -1.04 3.34 9.77
N LYS A 826 -1.53 2.16 10.14
CA LYS A 826 -1.03 1.38 11.26
C LYS A 826 -0.50 0.06 10.71
N ILE A 827 0.78 -0.21 10.92
CA ILE A 827 1.47 -1.37 10.36
C ILE A 827 2.17 -2.13 11.48
N ARG A 828 2.02 -3.45 11.50
CA ARG A 828 2.75 -4.33 12.39
C ARG A 828 3.95 -4.92 11.65
N SER A 829 5.11 -4.76 12.25
CA SER A 829 6.32 -5.47 11.88
C SER A 829 6.91 -6.10 13.15
N THR A 830 8.03 -5.67 13.65
CA THR A 830 8.53 -6.04 14.99
C THR A 830 7.63 -5.53 16.12
N LYS A 831 7.02 -4.37 15.93
CA LYS A 831 6.03 -3.72 16.82
C LYS A 831 4.90 -3.14 15.95
N THR A 832 3.81 -2.72 16.57
CA THR A 832 2.77 -1.94 15.88
C THR A 832 3.23 -0.49 15.76
N PHE A 833 3.43 -0.01 14.54
CA PHE A 833 3.87 1.34 14.25
C PHE A 833 2.75 2.17 13.62
N LEU A 834 2.64 3.43 14.08
CA LEU A 834 1.80 4.46 13.48
C LEU A 834 2.64 5.30 12.51
N HIS A 835 2.13 5.43 11.29
CA HIS A 835 2.79 6.17 10.22
C HIS A 835 2.04 7.45 9.92
N ASP A 836 2.77 8.49 9.53
CA ASP A 836 2.25 9.79 9.10
C ASP A 836 1.30 10.38 10.16
N VAL A 837 1.90 10.87 11.23
CA VAL A 837 1.19 11.24 12.46
C VAL A 837 1.10 12.75 12.60
N THR A 838 -0.10 13.25 12.95
CA THR A 838 -0.34 14.67 13.23
C THR A 838 -1.07 14.83 14.57
N PRO A 839 -0.63 15.72 15.47
CA PRO A 839 -1.38 16.06 16.67
C PRO A 839 -2.69 16.78 16.32
N VAL A 840 -3.77 16.44 17.02
CA VAL A 840 -5.10 17.03 16.82
C VAL A 840 -5.72 17.44 18.15
N TYR A 841 -6.57 18.41 18.10
CA TYR A 841 -7.27 18.94 19.27
C TYR A 841 -8.63 18.27 19.48
N PRO A 842 -9.28 18.42 20.62
CA PRO A 842 -10.58 17.82 20.93
C PRO A 842 -11.72 18.23 20.01
N ILE A 843 -11.83 19.53 19.64
CA ILE A 843 -12.95 20.02 18.83
C ILE A 843 -13.01 19.38 17.43
N PRO A 844 -11.92 19.25 16.66
CA PRO A 844 -11.91 18.44 15.44
C PRO A 844 -12.43 17.03 15.63
N LEU A 845 -12.04 16.36 16.74
CA LEU A 845 -12.54 15.02 17.04
C LEU A 845 -14.04 15.02 17.30
N LEU A 846 -14.56 16.03 18.00
CA LEU A 846 -15.98 16.19 18.28
C LEU A 846 -16.80 16.48 17.00
N LEU A 847 -16.29 17.31 16.11
CA LEU A 847 -16.98 17.69 14.87
C LEU A 847 -16.98 16.57 13.82
N PHE A 848 -15.88 15.85 13.69
CA PHE A 848 -15.70 14.83 12.62
C PHE A 848 -15.79 13.39 13.12
N GLY A 849 -15.88 13.20 14.45
CA GLY A 849 -15.93 11.88 15.07
C GLY A 849 -17.20 11.11 14.77
N GLY A 850 -17.20 9.83 15.13
CA GLY A 850 -18.32 8.92 14.93
C GLY A 850 -19.45 9.12 15.93
N PHE A 851 -19.83 8.02 16.59
CA PHE A 851 -20.96 8.02 17.55
C PHE A 851 -20.66 8.87 18.79
N PHE A 852 -21.55 9.82 19.07
CA PHE A 852 -21.43 10.79 20.15
C PHE A 852 -22.36 10.40 21.30
N ARG A 853 -21.81 10.17 22.48
CA ARG A 853 -22.56 9.93 23.71
C ARG A 853 -22.16 10.95 24.77
N HIS A 854 -23.15 11.62 25.35
CA HIS A 854 -22.98 12.52 26.50
C HIS A 854 -23.48 11.84 27.77
N SER A 855 -22.71 11.94 28.84
CA SER A 855 -23.09 11.40 30.16
C SER A 855 -22.40 12.20 31.26
N GLY A 856 -23.20 13.05 32.00
CA GLY A 856 -22.66 14.00 32.99
C GLY A 856 -21.53 14.82 32.40
N ASP A 857 -20.50 15.13 33.13
CA ASP A 857 -19.35 15.96 32.69
C ASP A 857 -18.48 15.31 31.62
N THR A 858 -18.98 14.32 30.87
CA THR A 858 -18.14 13.65 29.87
C THR A 858 -18.84 13.39 28.54
N ILE A 859 -18.10 13.64 27.45
CA ILE A 859 -18.44 13.21 26.11
C ILE A 859 -17.58 12.01 25.74
N THR A 860 -18.20 10.98 25.19
CA THR A 860 -17.51 9.80 24.66
C THR A 860 -17.80 9.65 23.16
N LEU A 861 -16.74 9.52 22.35
CA LEU A 861 -16.83 9.25 20.91
C LEU A 861 -16.43 7.80 20.65
N ASP A 862 -17.23 7.09 19.87
CA ASP A 862 -16.99 5.70 19.46
C ASP A 862 -16.65 4.74 20.61
N ASP A 863 -17.19 5.03 21.81
CA ASP A 863 -17.06 4.27 23.06
C ASP A 863 -15.63 4.18 23.64
N TRP A 864 -14.67 5.00 23.14
CA TRP A 864 -13.29 4.95 23.64
C TRP A 864 -12.58 6.32 23.79
N ILE A 865 -12.93 7.34 23.00
CA ILE A 865 -12.38 8.69 23.13
C ILE A 865 -13.22 9.43 24.17
N THR A 866 -12.72 9.58 25.38
CA THR A 866 -13.42 10.27 26.48
C THR A 866 -12.84 11.65 26.69
N LEU A 867 -13.69 12.66 26.63
CA LEU A 867 -13.37 14.08 26.84
C LEU A 867 -14.20 14.61 28.00
N GLN A 868 -13.62 15.46 28.81
CA GLN A 868 -14.34 16.17 29.87
C GLN A 868 -14.99 17.44 29.30
N CYS A 869 -16.26 17.64 29.55
CA CYS A 869 -17.01 18.74 28.99
C CYS A 869 -18.13 19.13 29.96
N ASP A 870 -18.32 20.41 30.18
CA ASP A 870 -19.48 20.93 30.92
C ASP A 870 -20.78 20.63 30.18
N ASP A 871 -21.87 20.34 30.91
CA ASP A 871 -23.17 19.97 30.34
C ASP A 871 -23.68 20.97 29.29
N ASN A 872 -23.62 22.28 29.62
CA ASN A 872 -24.07 23.31 28.67
C ASN A 872 -23.22 23.36 27.39
N LEU A 873 -21.93 23.17 27.55
CA LEU A 873 -21.01 23.13 26.40
C LEU A 873 -21.22 21.85 25.59
N ALA A 874 -21.52 20.73 26.23
CA ALA A 874 -21.80 19.47 25.55
C ALA A 874 -23.08 19.55 24.70
N GLU A 875 -24.13 20.16 25.18
CA GLU A 875 -25.35 20.43 24.40
C GLU A 875 -25.07 21.36 23.22
N LEU A 876 -24.36 22.46 23.47
CA LEU A 876 -23.95 23.37 22.39
C LEU A 876 -23.14 22.65 21.30
N ILE A 877 -22.19 21.79 21.66
CA ILE A 877 -21.40 21.00 20.71
C ILE A 877 -22.27 20.03 19.95
N LYS A 878 -23.25 19.42 20.57
CA LYS A 878 -24.21 18.53 19.93
C LYS A 878 -25.02 19.26 18.85
N ASP A 879 -25.57 20.42 19.20
CA ASP A 879 -26.34 21.26 18.28
C ASP A 879 -25.47 21.79 17.15
N LEU A 880 -24.27 22.26 17.49
CA LEU A 880 -23.27 22.70 16.52
C LEU A 880 -22.93 21.60 15.51
N ARG A 881 -22.75 20.37 15.99
CA ARG A 881 -22.46 19.22 15.14
C ARG A 881 -23.63 18.88 14.21
N GLN A 882 -24.87 18.95 14.70
CA GLN A 882 -26.04 18.69 13.86
C GLN A 882 -26.15 19.72 12.75
N GLU A 883 -26.03 21.00 13.06
CA GLU A 883 -26.08 22.06 12.06
C GLU A 883 -24.89 21.99 11.09
N PHE A 884 -23.72 21.64 11.57
CA PHE A 884 -22.55 21.43 10.73
C PHE A 884 -22.71 20.24 9.78
N ASP A 885 -23.23 19.11 10.25
CA ASP A 885 -23.53 17.94 9.41
C ASP A 885 -24.53 18.32 8.29
N ARG A 886 -25.58 19.12 8.60
CA ARG A 886 -26.53 19.63 7.60
C ARG A 886 -25.86 20.52 6.54
N ILE A 887 -24.95 21.41 6.98
CA ILE A 887 -24.16 22.22 6.04
C ILE A 887 -23.31 21.34 5.12
N LEU A 888 -22.67 20.33 5.69
CA LEU A 888 -21.85 19.38 4.91
C LEU A 888 -22.70 18.58 3.91
N GLU A 889 -23.84 18.06 4.33
CA GLU A 889 -24.77 17.34 3.45
C GLU A 889 -25.21 18.19 2.26
N ARG A 890 -25.58 19.46 2.52
CA ARG A 890 -25.94 20.40 1.44
C ARG A 890 -24.79 20.69 0.49
N LYS A 891 -23.62 21.00 1.04
CA LYS A 891 -22.42 21.33 0.23
C LYS A 891 -21.91 20.15 -0.58
N ILE A 892 -21.96 18.96 -0.01
CA ILE A 892 -21.51 17.75 -0.68
C ILE A 892 -22.59 17.22 -1.64
N GLY A 893 -23.88 17.35 -1.29
CA GLY A 893 -24.97 16.87 -2.13
C GLY A 893 -25.20 17.70 -3.41
N ALA A 894 -24.89 19.00 -3.38
CA ALA A 894 -25.06 19.92 -4.51
C ALA A 894 -23.90 20.90 -4.64
N PRO A 895 -22.69 20.47 -4.99
CA PRO A 895 -21.50 21.31 -4.97
C PRO A 895 -21.52 22.48 -5.96
N GLY A 896 -22.15 22.36 -7.13
CA GLY A 896 -22.19 23.40 -8.17
C GLY A 896 -23.12 24.58 -7.91
N ILE A 897 -24.00 24.52 -6.92
CA ILE A 897 -25.02 25.53 -6.62
C ILE A 897 -24.59 26.40 -5.42
N LEU A 898 -23.34 26.40 -5.08
CA LEU A 898 -22.77 26.85 -3.81
C LEU A 898 -23.04 28.30 -3.40
N ALA A 899 -23.25 29.22 -4.34
CA ALA A 899 -23.53 30.62 -4.01
C ALA A 899 -24.95 30.87 -3.47
N GLY A 900 -25.89 29.94 -3.71
CA GLY A 900 -27.30 30.10 -3.37
C GLY A 900 -27.86 29.11 -2.33
N THR A 901 -27.17 28.01 -2.05
CA THR A 901 -27.70 26.88 -1.22
C THR A 901 -27.48 27.04 0.28
N ILE A 902 -26.57 27.92 0.70
CA ILE A 902 -26.26 28.11 2.12
C ILE A 902 -26.76 29.48 2.53
N SER A 903 -27.60 29.55 3.60
CA SER A 903 -28.09 30.80 4.15
C SER A 903 -26.96 31.70 4.66
N ALA A 904 -27.23 33.00 4.85
CA ALA A 904 -26.23 33.90 5.42
C ALA A 904 -25.80 33.43 6.83
N ASN A 905 -26.73 32.91 7.63
CA ASN A 905 -26.45 32.39 8.96
C ASN A 905 -25.64 31.09 8.94
N GLN A 906 -25.86 30.20 7.97
CA GLN A 906 -25.01 29.01 7.80
C GLN A 906 -23.56 29.36 7.39
N ARG A 907 -23.37 30.41 6.58
CA ARG A 907 -22.02 30.95 6.30
C ARG A 907 -21.36 31.54 7.54
N ARG A 908 -22.13 32.27 8.38
CA ARG A 908 -21.65 32.76 9.67
C ARG A 908 -21.28 31.63 10.60
N LEU A 909 -22.07 30.55 10.64
CA LEU A 909 -21.77 29.37 11.46
C LEU A 909 -20.46 28.69 11.03
N LEU A 910 -20.22 28.51 9.72
CA LEU A 910 -18.96 27.95 9.24
C LEU A 910 -17.76 28.85 9.61
N ALA A 911 -17.90 30.16 9.51
CA ALA A 911 -16.88 31.13 9.93
C ALA A 911 -16.61 31.05 11.45
N ALA A 912 -17.68 30.92 12.28
CA ALA A 912 -17.57 30.75 13.71
C ALA A 912 -16.88 29.43 14.10
N ILE A 913 -17.19 28.32 13.38
CA ILE A 913 -16.49 27.03 13.55
C ILE A 913 -14.99 27.18 13.24
N ILE A 914 -14.63 27.86 12.16
CA ILE A 914 -13.23 28.14 11.81
C ILE A 914 -12.54 28.98 12.89
N LYS A 915 -13.22 29.97 13.47
CA LYS A 915 -12.71 30.77 14.58
C LYS A 915 -12.44 29.89 15.80
N VAL A 916 -13.38 29.08 16.21
CA VAL A 916 -13.23 28.16 17.35
C VAL A 916 -12.10 27.16 17.12
N LEU A 917 -12.01 26.54 15.95
CA LEU A 917 -10.89 25.66 15.59
C LEU A 917 -9.54 26.37 15.69
N SER A 918 -9.50 27.64 15.35
CA SER A 918 -8.27 28.46 15.33
C SER A 918 -7.78 28.86 16.72
N THR A 919 -8.70 29.03 17.67
CA THR A 919 -8.42 29.50 19.04
C THR A 919 -8.30 28.41 20.08
N GLU A 920 -8.67 27.17 19.72
CA GLU A 920 -8.69 26.04 20.65
C GLU A 920 -7.34 25.82 21.34
N THR A 921 -7.40 25.55 22.66
CA THR A 921 -6.24 25.12 23.45
C THR A 921 -6.57 23.80 24.14
N ALA A 922 -5.56 22.97 24.36
CA ALA A 922 -5.74 21.70 25.04
C ALA A 922 -4.67 21.52 26.13
N PHE A 923 -5.03 20.76 27.16
CA PHE A 923 -4.13 20.40 28.25
C PHE A 923 -3.63 18.96 28.07
N VAL A 924 -2.33 18.75 28.27
CA VAL A 924 -1.72 17.42 28.22
C VAL A 924 -1.46 16.95 29.65
N PRO A 925 -2.19 15.94 30.14
CA PRO A 925 -1.92 15.39 31.45
C PRO A 925 -0.62 14.60 31.46
N GLU A 926 0.27 14.88 32.43
CA GLU A 926 1.50 14.13 32.65
C GLU A 926 1.28 12.97 33.61
N MET A 927 1.91 11.83 33.32
CA MET A 927 1.90 10.70 34.26
C MET A 927 2.92 10.95 35.39
N PRO A 928 2.62 10.55 36.64
CA PRO A 928 3.58 10.65 37.73
C PRO A 928 4.79 9.75 37.49
N ASP A 929 5.96 10.16 37.97
CA ASP A 929 7.24 9.47 37.76
C ASP A 929 7.26 7.99 38.18
N ASN A 930 6.34 7.58 39.06
CA ASN A 930 6.25 6.22 39.59
C ASN A 930 5.29 5.30 38.83
N ALA A 931 4.82 5.68 37.65
CA ALA A 931 3.75 4.98 36.93
C ALA A 931 4.22 3.99 35.86
N PHE A 932 5.52 3.97 35.55
CA PHE A 932 6.09 3.05 34.56
C PHE A 932 6.80 1.87 35.24
N ASP A 933 6.60 0.66 34.72
CA ASP A 933 7.46 -0.50 35.00
C ASP A 933 8.73 -0.39 34.15
N GLU A 934 9.85 -0.92 34.65
CA GLU A 934 11.16 -0.90 33.97
C GLU A 934 11.13 -1.56 32.59
N ASP A 935 10.21 -2.51 32.36
CA ASP A 935 9.97 -3.16 31.07
C ASP A 935 9.43 -2.22 29.95
N ASP A 936 8.87 -1.07 30.31
CA ASP A 936 8.38 -0.06 29.36
C ASP A 936 9.50 0.90 28.88
N MET A 937 10.68 0.88 29.51
CA MET A 937 11.82 1.76 29.17
C MET A 937 12.67 1.28 28.00
N ASP A 938 12.63 -0.01 27.66
CA ASP A 938 13.39 -0.60 26.54
C ASP A 938 12.90 -0.19 25.13
N VAL A 939 11.89 0.69 25.06
CA VAL A 939 11.28 1.11 23.79
C VAL A 939 12.04 2.27 23.12
N GLN A 940 12.91 2.98 23.83
CA GLN A 940 13.55 4.19 23.30
C GLN A 940 15.09 4.16 23.24
N VAL A 941 15.74 3.07 23.66
CA VAL A 941 17.21 2.97 23.61
C VAL A 941 17.63 1.96 22.53
N ILE A 942 17.36 2.29 21.28
CA ILE A 942 18.13 1.78 20.14
C ILE A 942 18.58 3.02 19.35
N ASP A 943 19.48 3.79 19.95
CA ASP A 943 20.14 4.88 19.21
C ASP A 943 21.47 5.34 19.83
N GLU A 944 22.20 4.45 20.47
CA GLU A 944 23.59 4.72 20.80
C GLU A 944 24.46 3.46 20.67
N THR A 945 24.60 2.95 19.45
CA THR A 945 25.84 2.29 18.97
C THR A 945 25.87 2.24 17.45
#